data_6d9ba91b435efe831900925991852ca3
#
_entry.id   6d9ba91b435efe831900925991852ca3
#
_cell.length_a   1.000
_cell.length_b   1.000
_cell.length_c   1.000
_cell.angle_alpha   90.00
_cell.angle_beta   90.00
_cell.angle_gamma   90.00
#
_symmetry.space_group_name_H-M   'P 1'
#
loop_
_entity.id
_entity.type
_entity.pdbx_description
1 polymer ?
#
loop_
_entity_poly.entity_id
_entity_poly.type
_entity_poly.pdbx_seq_one_letter_code
_entity_poly.pdbx_strand_id
1 'polypeptide(L)'
;MGIFDNTVPFKGQKYHELKKNCIKKGILFTDPEFPPNASSLYFSRRAPSDIVWKRPGEIVPDPKFFIGGVSSDDFSQGTLGNCWFVAACACLGQDSRFWKKIIPDYEEQEWNKKVKYAGIFHFKFWRCGTWIDVVIDDCLPTRNGRLIYMHSKTRNEFWSALLEKAYAKLFGDYESLTAGNAKDALVDMTGGVGERVSIDEWRTEEQRTDLFRILKHSSENRSLISASIAATATDLEDVLPCGLVKGHAYSVTAVKKIKLGTGLFSLFNRESLRMMRCRNPWGGTEWNGAWSDGSPEWKKVSESQKKEMGLTFDDNGEFWMSFEDFCRYFTSMDICHIINLSFFSLKKTWREGKVKGTWKRPDRCGGCGNHNSFFNNPQYIFDIEDDEDEIMVSLEQSDKRVDRDKGAENYTVGFTILKADINRKYRMHDRLERIASGPFVNSRSIFSRVKLKKGRYLIIPSTFDPGNVGDFILRMYASTNPNLFELVYDEPQPGKCCAQIYGRRKVAVTQITIAKAEGLEAQDKGKSADPYCVIKWEGRTLRTPHKVNTLNPDWNERVTLYRSSPNKDIIIEVWNQNVIKDQFMGFATIPMERKQDYTSRITLRKYNLFENRGKKEGVVQKPGGLWLKVIHTDDMSSL
;
A
#
# COMPACT_ATOMS: atom_id res chain seq x y z
N MET A 1 18.55 -1.20 -3.04
CA MET A 1 18.25 -2.61 -2.75
C MET A 1 18.97 -2.94 -1.45
N GLY A 2 18.24 -3.13 -0.34
CA GLY A 2 18.85 -3.40 0.97
C GLY A 2 19.55 -4.77 0.94
N ILE A 3 20.75 -4.81 1.46
CA ILE A 3 21.67 -5.95 1.49
C ILE A 3 21.14 -7.16 2.31
N PHE A 4 19.95 -7.05 2.91
CA PHE A 4 19.30 -8.09 3.73
C PHE A 4 17.82 -8.24 3.38
N ASP A 5 17.51 -8.70 2.15
CA ASP A 5 16.19 -9.26 1.87
C ASP A 5 16.13 -10.65 2.55
N ASN A 6 15.54 -10.72 3.75
CA ASN A 6 15.28 -11.97 4.46
C ASN A 6 14.28 -12.81 3.67
N THR A 7 14.77 -13.58 2.70
CA THR A 7 13.98 -14.54 1.95
C THR A 7 13.76 -15.79 2.82
N VAL A 8 12.52 -16.22 2.95
CA VAL A 8 12.12 -17.38 3.74
C VAL A 8 11.82 -18.57 2.82
N PRO A 9 12.44 -19.74 3.01
CA PRO A 9 12.11 -20.94 2.25
C PRO A 9 10.65 -21.38 2.50
N PHE A 10 9.86 -21.52 1.43
CA PHE A 10 8.49 -22.02 1.54
C PHE A 10 8.49 -23.47 2.03
N LYS A 11 7.70 -23.76 3.07
CA LYS A 11 7.63 -25.08 3.73
C LYS A 11 9.01 -25.65 4.12
N GLY A 12 9.98 -24.75 4.39
CA GLY A 12 11.33 -25.15 4.79
C GLY A 12 12.23 -25.72 3.66
N GLN A 13 11.76 -25.71 2.41
CA GLN A 13 12.52 -26.24 1.26
C GLN A 13 13.59 -25.24 0.81
N LYS A 14 14.86 -25.63 0.92
CA LYS A 14 16.01 -24.82 0.52
C LYS A 14 16.57 -25.32 -0.81
N TYR A 15 16.47 -24.50 -1.85
CA TYR A 15 16.82 -24.84 -3.21
C TYR A 15 18.21 -25.45 -3.36
N HIS A 16 19.26 -24.76 -2.91
CA HIS A 16 20.63 -25.21 -3.09
C HIS A 16 20.95 -26.52 -2.35
N GLU A 17 20.37 -26.74 -1.15
CA GLU A 17 20.54 -27.97 -0.37
C GLU A 17 19.86 -29.15 -1.10
N LEU A 18 18.64 -28.96 -1.57
CA LEU A 18 17.88 -29.97 -2.32
C LEU A 18 18.56 -30.31 -3.64
N LYS A 19 18.98 -29.31 -4.43
CA LYS A 19 19.71 -29.49 -5.70
C LYS A 19 20.99 -30.28 -5.50
N LYS A 20 21.80 -29.90 -4.51
CA LYS A 20 23.06 -30.63 -4.15
C LYS A 20 22.81 -32.09 -3.79
N ASN A 21 21.76 -32.36 -3.03
CA ASN A 21 21.41 -33.72 -2.62
C ASN A 21 20.96 -34.56 -3.81
N CYS A 22 20.16 -34.02 -4.74
CA CYS A 22 19.74 -34.70 -5.95
C CYS A 22 20.93 -35.04 -6.86
N ILE A 23 21.83 -34.07 -7.09
CA ILE A 23 23.05 -34.28 -7.87
C ILE A 23 23.92 -35.36 -7.24
N LYS A 24 24.13 -35.33 -5.91
CA LYS A 24 24.94 -36.34 -5.20
C LYS A 24 24.37 -37.75 -5.33
N LYS A 25 23.04 -37.88 -5.35
CA LYS A 25 22.33 -39.17 -5.46
C LYS A 25 22.13 -39.61 -6.92
N GLY A 26 22.37 -38.74 -7.90
CA GLY A 26 22.11 -39.03 -9.33
C GLY A 26 20.61 -39.15 -9.66
N ILE A 27 19.75 -38.48 -8.92
CA ILE A 27 18.27 -38.51 -9.10
C ILE A 27 17.75 -37.14 -9.44
N LEU A 28 16.62 -37.09 -10.15
CA LEU A 28 15.88 -35.86 -10.37
C LEU A 28 14.97 -35.58 -9.18
N PHE A 29 14.84 -34.30 -8.83
CA PHE A 29 13.94 -33.87 -7.78
C PHE A 29 12.47 -34.16 -8.13
N THR A 30 11.73 -34.67 -7.18
CA THR A 30 10.27 -34.77 -7.19
C THR A 30 9.77 -34.07 -5.93
N ASP A 31 8.88 -33.12 -6.09
CA ASP A 31 8.46 -32.25 -5.00
C ASP A 31 7.44 -32.94 -4.08
N PRO A 32 7.78 -33.28 -2.84
CA PRO A 32 6.84 -33.92 -1.92
C PRO A 32 5.74 -32.97 -1.44
N GLU A 33 5.98 -31.64 -1.51
CA GLU A 33 5.05 -30.61 -1.06
C GLU A 33 4.08 -30.13 -2.16
N PHE A 34 4.34 -30.55 -3.42
CA PHE A 34 3.49 -30.31 -4.59
C PHE A 34 3.68 -31.45 -5.61
N PRO A 35 3.22 -32.67 -5.26
CA PRO A 35 3.52 -33.86 -6.04
C PRO A 35 2.81 -33.83 -7.40
N PRO A 36 3.41 -34.48 -8.45
CA PRO A 36 2.84 -34.50 -9.78
C PRO A 36 1.66 -35.49 -9.87
N ASN A 37 0.57 -35.16 -9.22
CA ASN A 37 -0.67 -35.96 -9.19
C ASN A 37 -1.93 -35.08 -9.08
N ALA A 38 -3.10 -35.71 -8.89
CA ALA A 38 -4.39 -35.04 -8.86
C ALA A 38 -4.54 -33.99 -7.74
N SER A 39 -3.88 -34.18 -6.59
CA SER A 39 -4.00 -33.23 -5.45
C SER A 39 -3.39 -31.87 -5.73
N SER A 40 -2.42 -31.79 -6.65
CA SER A 40 -1.83 -30.52 -7.10
C SER A 40 -2.63 -29.82 -8.19
N LEU A 41 -3.64 -30.49 -8.77
CA LEU A 41 -4.48 -29.91 -9.82
C LEU A 41 -5.77 -29.29 -9.28
N TYR A 42 -6.49 -30.06 -8.46
CA TYR A 42 -7.85 -29.70 -8.04
C TYR A 42 -8.11 -30.08 -6.57
N PHE A 43 -8.80 -29.19 -5.87
CA PHE A 43 -9.30 -29.44 -4.52
C PHE A 43 -10.81 -29.72 -4.51
N SER A 44 -11.59 -29.12 -5.44
CA SER A 44 -13.06 -29.19 -5.41
C SER A 44 -13.63 -30.29 -6.29
N ARG A 45 -12.84 -30.85 -7.23
CA ARG A 45 -13.30 -31.83 -8.20
C ARG A 45 -12.28 -32.90 -8.50
N ARG A 46 -12.73 -34.01 -9.06
CA ARG A 46 -11.82 -35.07 -9.53
C ARG A 46 -11.03 -34.63 -10.75
N ALA A 47 -9.74 -34.89 -10.76
CA ALA A 47 -8.90 -34.62 -11.92
C ALA A 47 -9.31 -35.50 -13.11
N PRO A 48 -9.35 -34.97 -14.33
CA PRO A 48 -9.52 -35.76 -15.55
C PRO A 48 -8.43 -36.82 -15.69
N SER A 49 -8.81 -38.03 -16.11
CA SER A 49 -7.88 -39.17 -16.20
C SER A 49 -6.91 -39.07 -17.37
N ASP A 50 -7.11 -38.16 -18.31
CA ASP A 50 -6.28 -37.92 -19.49
C ASP A 50 -5.14 -36.91 -19.25
N ILE A 51 -5.01 -36.39 -18.01
CA ILE A 51 -3.91 -35.51 -17.64
C ILE A 51 -2.71 -36.36 -17.20
N VAL A 52 -1.59 -36.17 -17.88
CA VAL A 52 -0.32 -36.87 -17.62
C VAL A 52 0.75 -35.85 -17.28
N TRP A 53 1.43 -36.04 -16.14
CA TRP A 53 2.56 -35.22 -15.75
C TRP A 53 3.81 -35.63 -16.50
N LYS A 54 4.49 -34.69 -17.13
CA LYS A 54 5.71 -34.89 -17.90
C LYS A 54 6.75 -33.84 -17.58
N ARG A 55 8.03 -34.23 -17.61
CA ARG A 55 9.14 -33.27 -17.58
C ARG A 55 9.33 -32.64 -18.96
N PRO A 56 9.87 -31.42 -19.07
CA PRO A 56 10.11 -30.76 -20.36
C PRO A 56 10.88 -31.62 -21.40
N GLY A 57 11.88 -32.39 -20.96
CA GLY A 57 12.63 -33.31 -21.86
C GLY A 57 11.79 -34.47 -22.39
N GLU A 58 10.63 -34.78 -21.81
CA GLU A 58 9.65 -35.77 -22.30
C GLU A 58 8.60 -35.16 -23.24
N ILE A 59 8.55 -33.81 -23.30
CA ILE A 59 7.61 -33.03 -24.14
C ILE A 59 8.31 -32.60 -25.43
N VAL A 60 9.54 -32.11 -25.33
CA VAL A 60 10.38 -31.64 -26.46
C VAL A 60 11.82 -32.09 -26.30
N PRO A 61 12.55 -32.33 -27.44
CA PRO A 61 13.91 -32.84 -27.39
C PRO A 61 14.96 -31.87 -26.84
N ASP A 62 14.75 -30.56 -26.93
CA ASP A 62 15.71 -29.53 -26.46
C ASP A 62 14.97 -28.46 -25.65
N PRO A 63 14.57 -28.76 -24.40
CA PRO A 63 13.88 -27.82 -23.53
C PRO A 63 14.85 -26.72 -23.10
N LYS A 64 14.31 -25.49 -23.00
CA LYS A 64 15.00 -24.27 -22.54
C LYS A 64 14.22 -23.60 -21.42
N PHE A 65 14.93 -22.98 -20.51
CA PHE A 65 14.32 -22.14 -19.52
C PHE A 65 13.91 -20.83 -20.17
N PHE A 66 14.85 -20.13 -20.82
CA PHE A 66 14.62 -18.92 -21.60
C PHE A 66 15.10 -19.05 -23.05
N ILE A 67 14.41 -18.41 -23.98
CA ILE A 67 14.82 -18.25 -25.39
C ILE A 67 14.75 -16.77 -25.76
N GLY A 68 15.91 -16.16 -26.04
CA GLY A 68 15.96 -14.74 -26.47
C GLY A 68 15.67 -13.71 -25.36
N GLY A 69 15.53 -14.12 -24.11
CA GLY A 69 15.15 -13.27 -22.97
C GLY A 69 13.66 -13.34 -22.67
N VAL A 70 13.19 -12.49 -21.77
CA VAL A 70 11.77 -12.43 -21.39
C VAL A 70 11.02 -11.51 -22.34
N SER A 71 9.98 -12.04 -22.95
CA SER A 71 9.09 -11.33 -23.88
C SER A 71 7.62 -11.48 -23.46
N SER A 72 6.77 -10.69 -24.06
CA SER A 72 5.32 -10.79 -23.87
C SER A 72 4.75 -12.10 -24.45
N ASP A 73 5.42 -12.70 -25.44
CA ASP A 73 4.99 -13.96 -26.10
C ASP A 73 5.22 -15.21 -25.24
N ASP A 74 5.97 -15.06 -24.15
CA ASP A 74 6.22 -16.15 -23.21
C ASP A 74 5.00 -16.49 -22.34
N PHE A 75 3.94 -15.71 -22.43
CA PHE A 75 2.75 -15.82 -21.59
C PHE A 75 1.49 -16.02 -22.42
N SER A 76 1.15 -17.24 -22.68
CA SER A 76 -0.14 -17.65 -23.25
C SER A 76 -0.94 -18.38 -22.20
N GLN A 77 -2.18 -17.95 -21.98
CA GLN A 77 -3.10 -18.60 -21.06
C GLN A 77 -3.52 -19.98 -21.59
N GLY A 78 -3.52 -21.00 -20.72
CA GLY A 78 -4.07 -22.31 -21.02
C GLY A 78 -5.56 -22.42 -20.60
N THR A 79 -5.96 -23.61 -20.19
CA THR A 79 -7.34 -23.93 -19.83
C THR A 79 -7.76 -23.46 -18.42
N LEU A 80 -6.86 -22.86 -17.66
CA LEU A 80 -7.13 -22.34 -16.31
C LEU A 80 -7.67 -20.92 -16.38
N GLY A 81 -8.71 -20.62 -15.62
CA GLY A 81 -9.29 -19.27 -15.53
C GLY A 81 -8.46 -18.31 -14.70
N ASN A 82 -7.18 -18.13 -15.06
CA ASN A 82 -6.20 -17.30 -14.34
C ASN A 82 -5.62 -16.15 -15.19
N CYS A 83 -6.43 -15.59 -16.11
CA CYS A 83 -6.04 -14.43 -16.93
C CYS A 83 -5.41 -13.28 -16.11
N TRP A 84 -5.89 -13.06 -14.89
CA TRP A 84 -5.37 -12.07 -13.95
C TRP A 84 -3.89 -12.28 -13.59
N PHE A 85 -3.45 -13.54 -13.45
CA PHE A 85 -2.07 -13.90 -13.20
C PHE A 85 -1.23 -13.77 -14.47
N VAL A 86 -1.74 -14.28 -15.60
CA VAL A 86 -1.06 -14.20 -16.90
C VAL A 86 -0.82 -12.76 -17.32
N ALA A 87 -1.83 -11.89 -17.16
CA ALA A 87 -1.71 -10.45 -17.43
C ALA A 87 -0.66 -9.78 -16.53
N ALA A 88 -0.61 -10.15 -15.25
CA ALA A 88 0.41 -9.64 -14.34
C ALA A 88 1.82 -10.12 -14.73
N CYS A 89 1.98 -11.38 -15.16
CA CYS A 89 3.24 -11.90 -15.69
C CYS A 89 3.69 -11.15 -16.97
N ALA A 90 2.77 -10.83 -17.88
CA ALA A 90 3.08 -10.04 -19.06
C ALA A 90 3.57 -8.62 -18.72
N CYS A 91 3.07 -8.02 -17.65
CA CYS A 91 3.60 -6.76 -17.13
C CYS A 91 5.06 -6.88 -16.65
N LEU A 92 5.45 -8.01 -16.07
CA LEU A 92 6.84 -8.23 -15.61
C LEU A 92 7.84 -8.25 -16.75
N GLY A 93 7.47 -8.78 -17.91
CA GLY A 93 8.32 -8.85 -19.09
C GLY A 93 8.85 -7.49 -19.55
N GLN A 94 8.17 -6.41 -19.17
CA GLN A 94 8.55 -5.04 -19.55
C GLN A 94 9.83 -4.53 -18.84
N ASP A 95 10.24 -5.13 -17.72
CA ASP A 95 11.42 -4.67 -16.96
C ASP A 95 12.18 -5.84 -16.34
N SER A 96 13.41 -6.03 -16.81
CA SER A 96 14.28 -7.12 -16.37
C SER A 96 14.58 -7.14 -14.86
N ARG A 97 14.44 -6.00 -14.18
CA ARG A 97 14.69 -5.93 -12.73
C ARG A 97 13.64 -6.71 -11.92
N PHE A 98 12.41 -6.83 -12.45
CA PHE A 98 11.35 -7.56 -11.76
C PHE A 98 11.49 -9.05 -11.96
N TRP A 99 11.56 -9.53 -13.21
CA TRP A 99 11.65 -10.96 -13.45
C TRP A 99 12.94 -11.59 -12.89
N LYS A 100 14.09 -10.87 -12.91
CA LYS A 100 15.33 -11.32 -12.27
C LYS A 100 15.22 -11.45 -10.75
N LYS A 101 14.33 -10.69 -10.11
CA LYS A 101 14.07 -10.82 -8.68
C LYS A 101 13.20 -12.04 -8.36
N ILE A 102 12.23 -12.32 -9.23
CA ILE A 102 11.32 -13.46 -9.10
C ILE A 102 12.03 -14.76 -9.41
N ILE A 103 12.93 -14.75 -10.38
CA ILE A 103 13.68 -15.93 -10.82
C ILE A 103 15.14 -15.74 -10.39
N PRO A 104 15.46 -16.02 -9.12
CA PRO A 104 16.83 -15.95 -8.65
C PRO A 104 17.68 -17.02 -9.34
N ASP A 105 18.95 -16.76 -9.48
CA ASP A 105 19.91 -17.73 -10.05
C ASP A 105 19.45 -18.33 -11.40
N TYR A 106 18.71 -17.55 -12.21
CA TYR A 106 18.05 -18.01 -13.43
C TYR A 106 19.05 -18.62 -14.43
N GLU A 107 20.31 -18.18 -14.44
CA GLU A 107 21.38 -18.74 -15.28
C GLU A 107 21.78 -20.16 -14.87
N GLU A 108 21.50 -20.57 -13.63
CA GLU A 108 21.73 -21.89 -13.08
C GLU A 108 20.51 -22.82 -13.20
N GLN A 109 19.40 -22.33 -13.72
CA GLN A 109 18.14 -23.04 -13.85
C GLN A 109 17.89 -23.42 -15.32
N GLU A 110 18.58 -24.44 -15.81
CA GLU A 110 18.52 -24.86 -17.22
C GLU A 110 18.66 -26.38 -17.36
N TRP A 111 18.21 -26.94 -18.49
CA TRP A 111 18.31 -28.38 -18.83
C TRP A 111 19.63 -28.73 -19.53
N ASN A 112 20.76 -28.38 -18.96
CA ASN A 112 22.03 -28.69 -19.54
C ASN A 112 23.05 -29.19 -18.51
N LYS A 113 24.11 -29.89 -19.00
CA LYS A 113 25.14 -30.46 -18.14
C LYS A 113 26.00 -29.41 -17.44
N LYS A 114 26.12 -28.19 -17.97
CA LYS A 114 26.95 -27.12 -17.38
C LYS A 114 26.42 -26.68 -16.04
N VAL A 115 25.09 -26.57 -15.90
CA VAL A 115 24.41 -26.15 -14.66
C VAL A 115 24.00 -27.33 -13.77
N LYS A 116 24.41 -28.57 -14.14
CA LYS A 116 24.10 -29.81 -13.39
C LYS A 116 22.59 -29.94 -13.11
N TYR A 117 21.84 -30.07 -14.21
CA TYR A 117 20.40 -30.25 -14.13
C TYR A 117 19.99 -31.35 -13.14
N ALA A 118 19.04 -31.05 -12.28
CA ALA A 118 18.56 -31.94 -11.23
C ALA A 118 17.00 -31.96 -11.12
N GLY A 119 16.28 -31.48 -12.14
CA GLY A 119 14.82 -31.43 -12.15
C GLY A 119 14.22 -30.53 -11.10
N ILE A 120 14.95 -29.51 -10.65
CA ILE A 120 14.55 -28.62 -9.56
C ILE A 120 14.69 -27.16 -10.00
N PHE A 121 13.66 -26.36 -9.71
CA PHE A 121 13.58 -24.94 -10.03
C PHE A 121 13.05 -24.16 -8.84
N HIS A 122 13.28 -22.83 -8.79
CA HIS A 122 12.73 -22.02 -7.72
C HIS A 122 12.40 -20.61 -8.18
N PHE A 123 11.42 -20.01 -7.47
CA PHE A 123 10.89 -18.68 -7.73
C PHE A 123 10.60 -17.95 -6.42
N LYS A 124 10.71 -16.63 -6.44
CA LYS A 124 10.45 -15.82 -5.25
C LYS A 124 9.16 -15.01 -5.40
N PHE A 125 8.34 -15.00 -4.37
CA PHE A 125 7.13 -14.20 -4.31
C PHE A 125 7.09 -13.39 -3.02
N TRP A 126 6.53 -12.20 -3.11
CA TRP A 126 6.27 -11.35 -1.94
C TRP A 126 4.97 -11.76 -1.28
N ARG A 127 4.99 -11.95 0.05
CA ARG A 127 3.80 -12.30 0.83
C ARG A 127 3.79 -11.54 2.13
N CYS A 128 2.82 -10.63 2.31
CA CYS A 128 2.59 -9.88 3.55
C CYS A 128 3.90 -9.40 4.22
N GLY A 129 4.73 -8.67 3.45
CA GLY A 129 5.96 -8.09 3.96
C GLY A 129 7.20 -8.99 3.98
N THR A 130 7.17 -10.16 3.31
CA THR A 130 8.30 -11.11 3.27
C THR A 130 8.43 -11.73 1.89
N TRP A 131 9.67 -11.85 1.40
CA TRP A 131 9.96 -12.64 0.20
C TRP A 131 10.01 -14.14 0.56
N ILE A 132 9.27 -14.93 -0.18
CA ILE A 132 9.14 -16.39 -0.01
C ILE A 132 9.79 -17.08 -1.20
N ASP A 133 10.74 -17.99 -0.96
CA ASP A 133 11.40 -18.80 -1.98
C ASP A 133 10.67 -20.14 -2.16
N VAL A 134 10.06 -20.35 -3.32
CA VAL A 134 9.23 -21.51 -3.63
C VAL A 134 9.99 -22.45 -4.56
N VAL A 135 10.37 -23.59 -4.06
CA VAL A 135 11.03 -24.68 -4.83
C VAL A 135 9.98 -25.59 -5.46
N ILE A 136 10.19 -26.01 -6.70
CA ILE A 136 9.34 -26.96 -7.42
C ILE A 136 10.18 -27.98 -8.18
N ASP A 137 9.61 -29.13 -8.52
CA ASP A 137 10.11 -29.97 -9.60
C ASP A 137 9.60 -29.49 -10.96
N ASP A 138 10.17 -30.03 -12.05
CA ASP A 138 9.80 -29.67 -13.41
C ASP A 138 8.76 -30.58 -14.06
N CYS A 139 8.04 -31.39 -13.28
CA CYS A 139 6.90 -32.14 -13.81
C CYS A 139 5.73 -31.18 -14.07
N LEU A 140 5.26 -31.10 -15.31
CA LEU A 140 4.18 -30.23 -15.76
C LEU A 140 2.98 -31.04 -16.24
N PRO A 141 1.73 -30.60 -15.97
CA PRO A 141 0.54 -31.31 -16.41
C PRO A 141 0.32 -31.12 -17.91
N THR A 142 0.13 -32.24 -18.61
CA THR A 142 -0.07 -32.29 -20.06
C THR A 142 -1.31 -33.08 -20.43
N ARG A 143 -1.86 -32.76 -21.60
CA ARG A 143 -2.89 -33.54 -22.29
C ARG A 143 -2.45 -33.77 -23.74
N ASN A 144 -2.44 -35.02 -24.18
CA ASN A 144 -1.95 -35.38 -25.52
C ASN A 144 -0.55 -34.83 -25.81
N GLY A 145 0.33 -34.81 -24.80
CA GLY A 145 1.72 -34.34 -24.93
C GLY A 145 1.89 -32.81 -25.03
N ARG A 146 0.84 -32.03 -24.79
CA ARG A 146 0.88 -30.55 -24.76
C ARG A 146 0.58 -30.03 -23.36
N LEU A 147 1.23 -28.94 -22.96
CA LEU A 147 0.90 -28.24 -21.72
C LEU A 147 -0.57 -27.80 -21.73
N ILE A 148 -1.26 -27.96 -20.60
CA ILE A 148 -2.68 -27.58 -20.49
C ILE A 148 -2.90 -26.22 -19.83
N TYR A 149 -1.90 -25.69 -19.14
CA TYR A 149 -1.94 -24.40 -18.44
C TYR A 149 -1.03 -23.38 -19.11
N MET A 150 -0.57 -22.37 -18.40
CA MET A 150 0.25 -21.31 -18.98
C MET A 150 1.51 -21.87 -19.68
N HIS A 151 1.80 -21.32 -20.86
CA HIS A 151 2.92 -21.75 -21.68
C HIS A 151 3.42 -20.60 -22.58
N SER A 152 4.65 -20.71 -23.09
CA SER A 152 5.18 -19.82 -24.13
C SER A 152 4.65 -20.20 -25.52
N LYS A 153 4.49 -19.21 -26.42
CA LYS A 153 4.31 -19.46 -27.87
C LYS A 153 5.52 -20.20 -28.45
N THR A 154 6.71 -20.00 -27.86
CA THR A 154 7.94 -20.74 -28.20
C THR A 154 7.91 -22.13 -27.57
N ARG A 155 7.67 -23.15 -28.40
CA ARG A 155 7.27 -24.48 -27.96
C ARG A 155 8.23 -25.20 -27.02
N ASN A 156 9.51 -24.88 -27.05
CA ASN A 156 10.54 -25.48 -26.21
C ASN A 156 11.02 -24.57 -25.07
N GLU A 157 10.28 -23.51 -24.74
CA GLU A 157 10.52 -22.61 -23.61
C GLU A 157 9.55 -22.89 -22.47
N PHE A 158 10.04 -23.02 -21.22
CA PHE A 158 9.25 -23.56 -20.11
C PHE A 158 9.20 -22.69 -18.85
N TRP A 159 9.92 -21.57 -18.78
CA TRP A 159 10.00 -20.78 -17.55
C TRP A 159 8.63 -20.23 -17.10
N SER A 160 7.76 -19.83 -18.03
CA SER A 160 6.42 -19.34 -17.70
C SER A 160 5.53 -20.43 -17.10
N ALA A 161 5.57 -21.65 -17.67
CA ALA A 161 4.84 -22.79 -17.11
C ALA A 161 5.32 -23.17 -15.71
N LEU A 162 6.63 -23.09 -15.47
CA LEU A 162 7.23 -23.35 -14.15
C LEU A 162 6.91 -22.23 -13.15
N LEU A 163 6.86 -20.96 -13.59
CA LEU A 163 6.44 -19.83 -12.76
C LEU A 163 4.99 -20.02 -12.28
N GLU A 164 4.10 -20.41 -13.19
CA GLU A 164 2.70 -20.71 -12.83
C GLU A 164 2.62 -21.87 -11.83
N LYS A 165 3.40 -22.95 -12.05
CA LYS A 165 3.46 -24.07 -11.11
C LYS A 165 3.92 -23.65 -9.72
N ALA A 166 4.96 -22.82 -9.63
CA ALA A 166 5.44 -22.30 -8.34
C ALA A 166 4.38 -21.44 -7.65
N TYR A 167 3.65 -20.66 -8.42
CA TYR A 167 2.55 -19.84 -7.88
C TYR A 167 1.36 -20.71 -7.45
N ALA A 168 1.03 -21.77 -8.21
CA ALA A 168 0.01 -22.75 -7.82
C ALA A 168 0.38 -23.45 -6.50
N LYS A 169 1.64 -23.87 -6.36
CA LYS A 169 2.13 -24.44 -5.09
C LYS A 169 2.00 -23.49 -3.90
N LEU A 170 2.25 -22.18 -4.12
CA LEU A 170 2.11 -21.18 -3.07
C LEU A 170 0.68 -21.11 -2.51
N PHE A 171 -0.34 -21.46 -3.33
CA PHE A 171 -1.76 -21.46 -2.97
C PHE A 171 -2.35 -22.86 -2.77
N GLY A 172 -1.56 -23.91 -2.90
CA GLY A 172 -1.96 -25.29 -2.63
C GLY A 172 -2.14 -26.15 -3.88
N ASP A 173 -2.79 -25.63 -4.93
CA ASP A 173 -3.08 -26.33 -6.18
C ASP A 173 -3.34 -25.35 -7.34
N TYR A 174 -3.45 -25.88 -8.58
CA TYR A 174 -3.75 -25.05 -9.75
C TYR A 174 -5.17 -24.48 -9.74
N GLU A 175 -6.16 -25.22 -9.27
CA GLU A 175 -7.55 -24.73 -9.19
C GLU A 175 -7.69 -23.50 -8.32
N SER A 176 -6.88 -23.37 -7.27
CA SER A 176 -6.82 -22.20 -6.39
C SER A 176 -6.43 -20.91 -7.10
N LEU A 177 -5.85 -20.99 -8.31
CA LEU A 177 -5.57 -19.82 -9.15
C LEU A 177 -6.78 -19.38 -9.99
N THR A 178 -7.86 -20.16 -10.06
CA THR A 178 -9.06 -19.80 -10.81
C THR A 178 -9.72 -18.57 -10.19
N ALA A 179 -10.00 -17.58 -11.01
CA ALA A 179 -10.50 -16.26 -10.62
C ALA A 179 -9.62 -15.54 -9.57
N GLY A 180 -9.26 -14.33 -9.81
CA GLY A 180 -8.37 -13.56 -8.93
C GLY A 180 -8.28 -12.12 -9.37
N ASN A 181 -7.28 -11.42 -8.83
CA ASN A 181 -7.08 -10.01 -9.03
C ASN A 181 -5.64 -9.74 -9.50
N ALA A 182 -5.49 -9.11 -10.67
CA ALA A 182 -4.17 -8.80 -11.22
C ALA A 182 -3.32 -7.94 -10.26
N LYS A 183 -3.94 -7.03 -9.51
CA LYS A 183 -3.29 -6.26 -8.45
C LYS A 183 -2.54 -7.17 -7.47
N ASP A 184 -3.15 -8.26 -7.03
CA ASP A 184 -2.58 -9.15 -6.03
C ASP A 184 -1.36 -9.91 -6.59
N ALA A 185 -1.43 -10.39 -7.84
CA ALA A 185 -0.30 -10.99 -8.52
C ALA A 185 0.85 -10.00 -8.75
N LEU A 186 0.54 -8.77 -9.18
CA LEU A 186 1.54 -7.72 -9.36
C LEU A 186 2.27 -7.40 -8.04
N VAL A 187 1.55 -7.34 -6.92
CA VAL A 187 2.16 -7.15 -5.59
C VAL A 187 3.04 -8.34 -5.22
N ASP A 188 2.55 -9.59 -5.41
CA ASP A 188 3.32 -10.81 -5.11
C ASP A 188 4.63 -10.90 -5.91
N MET A 189 4.61 -10.39 -7.14
CA MET A 189 5.78 -10.45 -8.02
C MET A 189 6.74 -9.27 -7.87
N THR A 190 6.33 -8.16 -7.25
CA THR A 190 7.18 -6.96 -7.17
C THR A 190 7.51 -6.51 -5.75
N GLY A 191 6.65 -6.83 -4.78
CA GLY A 191 6.65 -6.23 -3.45
C GLY A 191 6.17 -4.77 -3.49
N GLY A 192 5.55 -4.33 -4.59
CA GLY A 192 4.98 -3.01 -4.76
C GLY A 192 3.74 -2.77 -3.93
N VAL A 193 3.04 -1.69 -4.20
CA VAL A 193 1.79 -1.30 -3.56
C VAL A 193 0.68 -1.27 -4.59
N GLY A 194 -0.35 -2.07 -4.40
CA GLY A 194 -1.46 -2.19 -5.33
C GLY A 194 -2.56 -1.17 -5.07
N GLU A 195 -2.91 -0.38 -6.08
CA GLU A 195 -4.04 0.55 -6.13
C GLU A 195 -5.06 0.05 -7.16
N ARG A 196 -6.33 -0.03 -6.78
CA ARG A 196 -7.42 -0.29 -7.73
C ARG A 196 -8.14 1.02 -8.04
N VAL A 197 -8.35 1.28 -9.32
CA VAL A 197 -9.03 2.47 -9.84
C VAL A 197 -10.29 2.02 -10.59
N SER A 198 -11.46 2.48 -10.16
CA SER A 198 -12.71 2.33 -10.91
C SER A 198 -12.79 3.44 -11.95
N ILE A 199 -12.81 3.11 -13.23
CA ILE A 199 -12.85 4.09 -14.34
C ILE A 199 -14.17 4.86 -14.33
N ASP A 200 -15.26 4.22 -13.94
CA ASP A 200 -16.60 4.81 -13.90
C ASP A 200 -16.73 5.98 -12.89
N GLU A 201 -15.80 6.12 -11.95
CA GLU A 201 -15.75 7.23 -10.99
C GLU A 201 -15.17 8.51 -11.61
N TRP A 202 -14.48 8.41 -12.77
CA TRP A 202 -13.81 9.52 -13.48
C TRP A 202 -14.64 9.98 -14.68
N ARG A 203 -15.73 10.70 -14.43
CA ARG A 203 -16.77 10.99 -15.42
C ARG A 203 -16.56 12.31 -16.18
N THR A 204 -16.04 13.34 -15.51
CA THR A 204 -15.82 14.65 -16.13
C THR A 204 -14.52 14.68 -16.93
N GLU A 205 -14.39 15.59 -17.90
CA GLU A 205 -13.17 15.76 -18.68
C GLU A 205 -11.98 16.19 -17.82
N GLU A 206 -12.20 16.98 -16.78
CA GLU A 206 -11.19 17.36 -15.80
C GLU A 206 -10.69 16.13 -15.04
N GLN A 207 -11.60 15.33 -14.50
CA GLN A 207 -11.27 14.07 -13.83
C GLN A 207 -10.50 13.11 -14.76
N ARG A 208 -10.96 12.94 -16.01
CA ARG A 208 -10.26 12.09 -17.00
C ARG A 208 -8.87 12.60 -17.33
N THR A 209 -8.69 13.92 -17.38
CA THR A 209 -7.37 14.53 -17.58
C THR A 209 -6.46 14.22 -16.38
N ASP A 210 -6.97 14.28 -15.16
CA ASP A 210 -6.23 13.91 -13.96
C ASP A 210 -5.89 12.43 -13.93
N LEU A 211 -6.84 11.56 -14.29
CA LEU A 211 -6.60 10.11 -14.40
C LEU A 211 -5.50 9.82 -15.41
N PHE A 212 -5.56 10.41 -16.60
CA PHE A 212 -4.51 10.22 -17.60
C PHE A 212 -3.14 10.70 -17.11
N ARG A 213 -3.08 11.81 -16.38
CA ARG A 213 -1.85 12.32 -15.76
C ARG A 213 -1.29 11.33 -14.75
N ILE A 214 -2.14 10.74 -13.88
CA ILE A 214 -1.76 9.70 -12.92
C ILE A 214 -1.20 8.47 -13.64
N LEU A 215 -1.89 7.97 -14.65
CA LEU A 215 -1.46 6.80 -15.43
C LEU A 215 -0.15 7.03 -16.16
N LYS A 216 -0.02 8.17 -16.82
CA LYS A 216 1.22 8.56 -17.53
C LYS A 216 2.39 8.65 -16.55
N HIS A 217 2.19 9.32 -15.41
CA HIS A 217 3.20 9.41 -14.35
C HIS A 217 3.56 8.03 -13.79
N SER A 218 2.57 7.17 -13.53
CA SER A 218 2.78 5.80 -13.06
C SER A 218 3.59 4.98 -14.07
N SER A 219 3.23 5.03 -15.35
CA SER A 219 3.95 4.36 -16.44
C SER A 219 5.40 4.87 -16.58
N GLU A 220 5.63 6.19 -16.54
CA GLU A 220 6.97 6.79 -16.57
C GLU A 220 7.83 6.43 -15.35
N ASN A 221 7.20 6.20 -14.20
CA ASN A 221 7.88 5.71 -12.98
C ASN A 221 7.92 4.18 -12.90
N ARG A 222 7.62 3.50 -14.02
CA ARG A 222 7.70 2.03 -14.16
C ARG A 222 6.79 1.27 -13.19
N SER A 223 5.66 1.86 -12.80
CA SER A 223 4.57 1.14 -12.17
C SER A 223 3.96 0.18 -13.19
N LEU A 224 3.57 -1.00 -12.73
CA LEU A 224 2.91 -1.99 -13.58
C LEU A 224 1.41 -1.73 -13.55
N ILE A 225 0.76 -1.77 -14.71
CA ILE A 225 -0.66 -1.44 -14.85
C ILE A 225 -1.36 -2.57 -15.60
N SER A 226 -2.47 -3.04 -15.04
CA SER A 226 -3.43 -3.90 -15.75
C SER A 226 -4.80 -3.25 -15.78
N ALA A 227 -5.63 -3.65 -16.76
CA ALA A 227 -6.99 -3.14 -16.92
C ALA A 227 -7.96 -4.29 -17.17
N SER A 228 -9.22 -4.12 -16.79
CA SER A 228 -10.25 -5.14 -17.02
C SER A 228 -11.59 -4.54 -17.37
N ILE A 229 -12.40 -5.33 -18.07
CA ILE A 229 -13.78 -5.04 -18.40
C ILE A 229 -14.65 -5.91 -17.50
N ALA A 230 -15.58 -5.31 -16.76
CA ALA A 230 -16.48 -6.05 -15.90
C ALA A 230 -17.35 -7.03 -16.72
N ALA A 231 -17.61 -8.19 -16.13
CA ALA A 231 -18.52 -9.19 -16.65
C ALA A 231 -19.49 -9.65 -15.56
N THR A 232 -20.63 -10.14 -16.00
CA THR A 232 -21.57 -10.91 -15.16
C THR A 232 -21.25 -12.41 -15.30
N ALA A 233 -21.88 -13.26 -14.51
CA ALA A 233 -21.70 -14.71 -14.63
C ALA A 233 -22.18 -15.26 -16.00
N THR A 234 -23.02 -14.52 -16.71
CA THR A 234 -23.62 -14.94 -17.99
C THR A 234 -22.87 -14.46 -19.22
N ASP A 235 -22.00 -13.44 -19.10
CA ASP A 235 -21.24 -12.84 -20.20
C ASP A 235 -19.71 -12.83 -19.94
N LEU A 236 -19.27 -13.70 -19.04
CA LEU A 236 -17.84 -13.90 -18.76
C LEU A 236 -17.15 -14.49 -20.00
N GLU A 237 -16.05 -13.85 -20.42
CA GLU A 237 -15.26 -14.16 -21.61
C GLU A 237 -15.99 -13.93 -22.96
N ASP A 238 -17.13 -13.20 -22.96
CA ASP A 238 -17.78 -12.77 -24.20
C ASP A 238 -16.90 -11.77 -24.95
N VAL A 239 -16.74 -12.00 -26.25
CA VAL A 239 -16.01 -11.11 -27.16
C VAL A 239 -16.97 -10.02 -27.64
N LEU A 240 -16.63 -8.77 -27.34
CA LEU A 240 -17.37 -7.61 -27.84
C LEU A 240 -17.15 -7.41 -29.36
N PRO A 241 -18.07 -6.76 -30.10
CA PRO A 241 -17.90 -6.48 -31.52
C PRO A 241 -16.62 -5.70 -31.87
N CYS A 242 -16.08 -4.96 -30.90
CA CYS A 242 -14.82 -4.24 -31.03
C CYS A 242 -13.57 -5.11 -30.75
N GLY A 243 -13.70 -6.41 -30.54
CA GLY A 243 -12.61 -7.34 -30.27
C GLY A 243 -12.14 -7.42 -28.81
N LEU A 244 -12.71 -6.63 -27.90
CA LEU A 244 -12.39 -6.72 -26.48
C LEU A 244 -13.19 -7.81 -25.78
N VAL A 245 -12.65 -8.38 -24.70
CA VAL A 245 -13.22 -9.52 -23.97
C VAL A 245 -13.66 -9.10 -22.58
N LYS A 246 -14.90 -9.44 -22.21
CA LYS A 246 -15.46 -9.18 -20.89
C LYS A 246 -14.91 -10.14 -19.83
N GLY A 247 -14.80 -9.68 -18.59
CA GLY A 247 -14.27 -10.48 -17.47
C GLY A 247 -12.80 -10.85 -17.63
N HIS A 248 -12.10 -10.20 -18.56
CA HIS A 248 -10.73 -10.51 -18.92
C HIS A 248 -9.77 -9.39 -18.49
N ALA A 249 -8.55 -9.77 -18.09
CA ALA A 249 -7.51 -8.84 -17.66
C ALA A 249 -6.49 -8.59 -18.78
N TYR A 250 -6.20 -7.32 -19.03
CA TYR A 250 -5.23 -6.84 -20.01
C TYR A 250 -4.05 -6.20 -19.31
N SER A 251 -2.84 -6.35 -19.80
CA SER A 251 -1.71 -5.53 -19.37
C SER A 251 -1.70 -4.21 -20.14
N VAL A 252 -1.43 -3.10 -19.43
CA VAL A 252 -1.19 -1.78 -20.04
C VAL A 252 0.31 -1.60 -20.21
N THR A 253 0.79 -1.67 -21.43
CA THR A 253 2.23 -1.71 -21.74
C THR A 253 2.81 -0.33 -22.03
N ALA A 254 1.96 0.68 -22.39
CA ALA A 254 2.39 2.07 -22.51
C ALA A 254 1.24 3.06 -22.32
N VAL A 255 1.56 4.25 -21.80
CA VAL A 255 0.67 5.42 -21.71
C VAL A 255 1.41 6.61 -22.33
N LYS A 256 0.93 7.12 -23.46
CA LYS A 256 1.61 8.15 -24.24
C LYS A 256 0.68 9.31 -24.60
N LYS A 257 1.23 10.51 -24.65
CA LYS A 257 0.58 11.66 -25.27
C LYS A 257 1.32 11.97 -26.55
N ILE A 258 0.66 11.84 -27.69
CA ILE A 258 1.23 12.06 -29.02
C ILE A 258 0.74 13.36 -29.63
N LYS A 259 1.51 13.92 -30.58
CA LYS A 259 1.12 15.08 -31.39
C LYS A 259 0.61 14.57 -32.73
N LEU A 260 -0.47 15.15 -33.22
CA LEU A 260 -0.97 14.85 -34.55
C LEU A 260 -0.34 15.82 -35.59
N GLY A 261 -0.04 15.28 -36.76
CA GLY A 261 0.52 16.02 -37.87
C GLY A 261 1.73 15.36 -38.52
N THR A 262 1.89 15.54 -39.80
CA THR A 262 2.99 15.03 -40.61
C THR A 262 3.70 16.18 -41.31
N GLY A 263 5.03 16.10 -41.53
CA GLY A 263 5.85 17.12 -42.21
C GLY A 263 6.00 18.43 -41.42
N LEU A 264 6.34 19.52 -42.10
CA LEU A 264 6.59 20.84 -41.49
C LEU A 264 5.36 21.42 -40.79
N PHE A 265 4.15 21.04 -41.17
CA PHE A 265 2.91 21.47 -40.51
C PHE A 265 2.74 20.90 -39.11
N SER A 266 3.42 19.81 -38.75
CA SER A 266 3.38 19.25 -37.41
C SER A 266 3.94 20.19 -36.33
N LEU A 267 4.82 21.13 -36.72
CA LEU A 267 5.38 22.15 -35.84
C LEU A 267 4.35 23.19 -35.39
N PHE A 268 3.29 23.40 -36.19
CA PHE A 268 2.23 24.37 -35.93
C PHE A 268 0.94 23.72 -35.41
N ASN A 269 0.78 22.40 -35.56
CA ASN A 269 -0.39 21.70 -35.07
C ASN A 269 -0.22 21.42 -33.55
N ARG A 270 -1.11 22.02 -32.75
CA ARG A 270 -1.15 21.83 -31.27
C ARG A 270 -2.04 20.65 -30.83
N GLU A 271 -2.69 20.00 -31.79
CA GLU A 271 -3.57 18.87 -31.47
C GLU A 271 -2.75 17.70 -30.94
N SER A 272 -3.16 17.22 -29.78
CA SER A 272 -2.50 16.10 -29.12
C SER A 272 -3.52 15.08 -28.68
N LEU A 273 -3.14 13.81 -28.78
CA LEU A 273 -3.99 12.67 -28.45
C LEU A 273 -3.41 11.88 -27.26
N ARG A 274 -4.28 11.45 -26.37
CA ARG A 274 -3.96 10.57 -25.24
C ARG A 274 -4.12 9.12 -25.71
N MET A 275 -3.08 8.30 -25.55
CA MET A 275 -3.02 6.94 -26.08
C MET A 275 -2.67 5.93 -25.01
N MET A 276 -3.30 4.77 -25.11
CA MET A 276 -3.05 3.59 -24.28
C MET A 276 -2.61 2.43 -25.18
N ARG A 277 -1.55 1.70 -24.77
CA ARG A 277 -1.19 0.44 -25.40
C ARG A 277 -1.53 -0.69 -24.43
N CYS A 278 -2.37 -1.58 -24.88
CA CYS A 278 -2.87 -2.72 -24.10
C CYS A 278 -2.46 -4.03 -24.77
N ARG A 279 -2.37 -5.11 -23.96
CA ARG A 279 -2.10 -6.44 -24.46
C ARG A 279 -3.07 -7.45 -23.88
N ASN A 280 -3.68 -8.23 -24.76
CA ASN A 280 -4.51 -9.38 -24.42
C ASN A 280 -3.61 -10.59 -24.10
N PRO A 281 -3.71 -11.21 -22.91
CA PRO A 281 -2.92 -12.38 -22.54
C PRO A 281 -3.22 -13.64 -23.37
N TRP A 282 -4.28 -13.65 -24.17
CA TRP A 282 -4.54 -14.73 -25.14
C TRP A 282 -3.60 -14.67 -26.35
N GLY A 283 -2.92 -13.52 -26.55
CA GLY A 283 -1.99 -13.32 -27.67
C GLY A 283 -2.65 -13.24 -29.04
N GLY A 284 -3.93 -12.91 -29.09
CA GLY A 284 -4.79 -12.66 -30.26
C GLY A 284 -6.07 -12.01 -29.77
N THR A 285 -7.04 -11.77 -30.65
CA THR A 285 -8.31 -11.08 -30.31
C THR A 285 -8.03 -9.66 -29.81
N GLU A 286 -7.77 -8.75 -30.75
CA GLU A 286 -7.34 -7.40 -30.49
C GLU A 286 -8.46 -6.39 -30.71
N TRP A 287 -8.26 -5.17 -30.20
CA TRP A 287 -9.09 -4.02 -30.52
C TRP A 287 -9.12 -3.76 -32.02
N ASN A 288 -10.30 -3.61 -32.61
CA ASN A 288 -10.50 -3.38 -34.04
C ASN A 288 -11.09 -2.00 -34.37
N GLY A 289 -11.16 -1.11 -33.38
CA GLY A 289 -11.65 0.26 -33.56
C GLY A 289 -10.55 1.25 -34.02
N ALA A 290 -10.78 2.54 -33.82
CA ALA A 290 -9.82 3.58 -34.14
C ALA A 290 -8.47 3.36 -33.44
N TRP A 291 -7.36 3.59 -34.14
CA TRP A 291 -5.98 3.37 -33.67
C TRP A 291 -5.60 1.90 -33.47
N SER A 292 -6.42 0.96 -33.92
CA SER A 292 -6.03 -0.45 -34.01
C SER A 292 -4.92 -0.66 -35.04
N ASP A 293 -4.37 -1.86 -35.08
CA ASP A 293 -3.30 -2.23 -36.01
C ASP A 293 -3.73 -2.01 -37.45
N GLY A 294 -2.86 -1.31 -38.21
CA GLY A 294 -3.12 -0.97 -39.62
C GLY A 294 -4.23 0.06 -39.88
N SER A 295 -4.87 0.61 -38.84
CA SER A 295 -5.96 1.57 -39.00
C SER A 295 -5.55 2.88 -39.69
N PRO A 296 -6.47 3.56 -40.41
CA PRO A 296 -6.14 4.74 -41.19
C PRO A 296 -5.69 5.95 -40.35
N GLU A 297 -6.03 5.99 -39.06
CA GLU A 297 -5.66 7.04 -38.13
C GLU A 297 -4.13 7.22 -38.04
N TRP A 298 -3.37 6.14 -38.15
CA TRP A 298 -1.91 6.15 -38.06
C TRP A 298 -1.23 6.99 -39.17
N LYS A 299 -1.96 7.30 -40.25
CA LYS A 299 -1.48 8.25 -41.31
C LYS A 299 -1.31 9.67 -40.79
N LYS A 300 -1.97 10.01 -39.65
CA LYS A 300 -1.87 11.33 -39.01
C LYS A 300 -0.66 11.48 -38.11
N VAL A 301 0.10 10.40 -37.85
CA VAL A 301 1.26 10.37 -36.96
C VAL A 301 2.54 10.28 -37.77
N SER A 302 3.57 11.06 -37.41
CA SER A 302 4.86 11.05 -38.11
C SER A 302 5.61 9.72 -37.86
N GLU A 303 6.45 9.30 -38.80
CA GLU A 303 7.24 8.08 -38.70
C GLU A 303 8.20 8.09 -37.50
N SER A 304 8.73 9.27 -37.14
CA SER A 304 9.57 9.40 -35.95
C SER A 304 8.79 9.12 -34.65
N GLN A 305 7.54 9.57 -34.56
CA GLN A 305 6.70 9.26 -33.39
C GLN A 305 6.25 7.81 -33.36
N LYS A 306 5.91 7.22 -34.50
CA LYS A 306 5.59 5.79 -34.59
C LYS A 306 6.75 4.93 -34.06
N LYS A 307 7.98 5.26 -34.46
CA LYS A 307 9.20 4.62 -33.99
C LYS A 307 9.42 4.84 -32.49
N GLU A 308 9.21 6.05 -31.98
CA GLU A 308 9.31 6.36 -30.53
C GLU A 308 8.27 5.62 -29.71
N MET A 309 7.09 5.39 -30.27
CA MET A 309 6.01 4.62 -29.64
C MET A 309 6.30 3.11 -29.65
N GLY A 310 7.24 2.64 -30.48
CA GLY A 310 7.46 1.20 -30.73
C GLY A 310 6.25 0.58 -31.43
N LEU A 311 5.65 1.30 -32.41
CA LEU A 311 4.49 0.81 -33.13
C LEU A 311 4.88 -0.36 -34.03
N THR A 312 4.24 -1.50 -33.80
CA THR A 312 4.26 -2.71 -34.65
C THR A 312 2.83 -3.10 -35.00
N PHE A 313 2.64 -3.87 -36.05
CA PHE A 313 1.33 -4.36 -36.48
C PHE A 313 1.39 -5.90 -36.56
N ASP A 314 1.84 -6.50 -35.47
CA ASP A 314 1.99 -7.95 -35.32
C ASP A 314 0.76 -8.53 -34.60
N ASP A 315 0.23 -9.64 -35.08
CA ASP A 315 -0.86 -10.37 -34.39
C ASP A 315 -0.32 -11.08 -33.14
N ASN A 316 -0.05 -10.27 -32.12
CA ASN A 316 0.56 -10.74 -30.86
C ASN A 316 -0.28 -10.41 -29.63
N GLY A 317 -1.49 -9.85 -29.80
CA GLY A 317 -2.40 -9.44 -28.76
C GLY A 317 -2.15 -8.02 -28.24
N GLU A 318 -1.12 -7.31 -28.75
CA GLU A 318 -0.82 -5.93 -28.33
C GLU A 318 -1.42 -4.93 -29.32
N PHE A 319 -2.16 -3.95 -28.84
CA PHE A 319 -2.83 -2.95 -29.64
C PHE A 319 -2.81 -1.57 -29.01
N TRP A 320 -2.93 -0.54 -29.82
CA TRP A 320 -3.13 0.82 -29.37
C TRP A 320 -4.59 1.24 -29.47
N MET A 321 -5.02 2.11 -28.56
CA MET A 321 -6.34 2.76 -28.61
C MET A 321 -6.28 4.14 -27.99
N SER A 322 -7.29 4.99 -28.27
CA SER A 322 -7.41 6.29 -27.61
C SER A 322 -7.72 6.09 -26.12
N PHE A 323 -7.29 7.02 -25.27
CA PHE A 323 -7.66 7.01 -23.86
C PHE A 323 -9.17 7.19 -23.65
N GLU A 324 -9.82 7.88 -24.58
CA GLU A 324 -11.26 8.08 -24.60
C GLU A 324 -12.01 6.75 -24.84
N ASP A 325 -11.56 5.95 -25.80
CA ASP A 325 -12.12 4.61 -26.04
C ASP A 325 -11.75 3.67 -24.90
N PHE A 326 -10.54 3.77 -24.36
CA PHE A 326 -10.16 3.02 -23.17
C PHE A 326 -11.15 3.27 -22.00
N CYS A 327 -11.45 4.54 -21.69
CA CYS A 327 -12.42 4.88 -20.64
C CYS A 327 -13.87 4.49 -20.98
N ARG A 328 -14.19 4.24 -22.25
CA ARG A 328 -15.52 3.80 -22.68
C ARG A 328 -15.75 2.31 -22.44
N TYR A 329 -14.73 1.49 -22.64
CA TYR A 329 -14.84 0.03 -22.62
C TYR A 329 -14.31 -0.60 -21.34
N PHE A 330 -13.20 -0.12 -20.80
CA PHE A 330 -12.64 -0.65 -19.57
C PHE A 330 -13.35 -0.07 -18.34
N THR A 331 -13.59 -0.91 -17.34
CA THR A 331 -14.33 -0.53 -16.13
C THR A 331 -13.42 -0.32 -14.93
N SER A 332 -12.27 -1.02 -14.87
CA SER A 332 -11.32 -0.90 -13.78
C SER A 332 -9.88 -1.09 -14.22
N MET A 333 -8.97 -0.53 -13.42
CA MET A 333 -7.53 -0.71 -13.56
C MET A 333 -6.91 -1.07 -12.22
N ASP A 334 -5.86 -1.87 -12.28
CA ASP A 334 -4.99 -2.16 -11.15
C ASP A 334 -3.60 -1.60 -11.42
N ILE A 335 -3.13 -0.70 -10.55
CA ILE A 335 -1.81 -0.07 -10.64
C ILE A 335 -0.95 -0.63 -9.51
N CYS A 336 0.17 -1.23 -9.83
CA CYS A 336 1.17 -1.61 -8.85
C CYS A 336 2.27 -0.55 -8.82
N HIS A 337 2.25 0.27 -7.78
CA HIS A 337 3.25 1.32 -7.56
C HIS A 337 4.56 0.73 -7.10
N ILE A 338 5.61 0.99 -7.86
CA ILE A 338 6.97 0.60 -7.54
C ILE A 338 7.68 1.81 -6.97
N ILE A 339 7.72 1.89 -5.65
CA ILE A 339 8.24 3.05 -4.92
C ILE A 339 9.73 2.86 -4.65
N ASN A 340 10.55 3.91 -4.86
CA ASN A 340 11.99 3.96 -4.53
C ASN A 340 12.91 3.01 -5.34
N LEU A 341 12.61 2.68 -6.59
CA LEU A 341 13.53 1.90 -7.44
C LEU A 341 14.70 2.69 -8.04
N SER A 342 14.66 4.01 -8.03
CA SER A 342 15.71 4.84 -8.65
C SER A 342 16.60 5.48 -7.59
N PHE A 343 17.84 5.02 -7.46
CA PHE A 343 18.89 5.64 -6.62
C PHE A 343 19.33 7.03 -7.13
N PHE A 344 19.02 7.40 -8.37
CA PHE A 344 19.48 8.63 -9.02
C PHE A 344 18.35 9.60 -9.41
N SER A 345 17.14 9.42 -8.87
CA SER A 345 16.04 10.34 -9.16
C SER A 345 16.19 11.63 -8.35
N LEU A 346 16.34 12.76 -9.05
CA LEU A 346 16.19 14.10 -8.46
C LEU A 346 14.74 14.47 -8.12
N LYS A 347 13.77 13.57 -8.40
CA LYS A 347 12.37 13.72 -8.04
C LYS A 347 12.14 13.36 -6.58
N LYS A 348 11.06 13.90 -5.99
CA LYS A 348 10.61 13.65 -4.60
C LYS A 348 10.77 12.16 -4.23
N THR A 349 11.66 11.87 -3.29
CA THR A 349 11.90 10.51 -2.80
C THR A 349 10.91 10.25 -1.68
N TRP A 350 10.02 9.30 -1.87
CA TRP A 350 9.10 8.86 -0.83
C TRP A 350 9.87 8.13 0.27
N ARG A 351 9.58 8.46 1.52
CA ARG A 351 10.09 7.72 2.69
C ARG A 351 9.07 6.68 3.12
N GLU A 352 9.50 5.43 3.27
CA GLU A 352 8.65 4.34 3.70
C GLU A 352 8.69 4.16 5.21
N GLY A 353 7.52 4.19 5.85
CA GLY A 353 7.27 3.61 7.16
C GLY A 353 6.53 2.30 6.99
N LYS A 354 6.97 1.22 7.62
CA LYS A 354 6.30 -0.08 7.55
C LYS A 354 6.29 -0.79 8.90
N VAL A 355 5.18 -1.43 9.19
CA VAL A 355 5.02 -2.26 10.40
C VAL A 355 4.25 -3.52 10.05
N LYS A 356 4.65 -4.64 10.64
CA LYS A 356 3.86 -5.88 10.67
C LYS A 356 3.04 -5.87 11.95
N GLY A 357 1.77 -6.22 11.84
CA GLY A 357 0.86 -6.30 12.97
C GLY A 357 -0.01 -7.54 12.90
N THR A 358 -0.75 -7.77 13.96
CA THR A 358 -1.64 -8.93 14.08
C THR A 358 -2.93 -8.51 14.76
N TRP A 359 -4.07 -8.76 14.13
CA TRP A 359 -5.35 -8.75 14.84
C TRP A 359 -5.44 -10.03 15.66
N LYS A 360 -5.57 -9.89 16.96
CA LYS A 360 -5.60 -11.04 17.89
C LYS A 360 -6.52 -10.79 19.08
N ARG A 361 -7.12 -11.84 19.58
CA ARG A 361 -7.90 -11.81 20.82
C ARG A 361 -6.98 -11.70 22.04
N PRO A 362 -7.46 -11.12 23.15
CA PRO A 362 -8.81 -10.57 23.35
C PRO A 362 -8.95 -9.10 22.91
N ASP A 363 -7.88 -8.33 22.77
CA ASP A 363 -7.87 -6.85 22.81
C ASP A 363 -7.20 -6.18 21.62
N ARG A 364 -7.02 -6.89 20.49
CA ARG A 364 -6.42 -6.37 19.26
C ARG A 364 -7.26 -6.69 18.01
N CYS A 365 -8.57 -6.92 18.13
CA CYS A 365 -9.47 -7.24 17.02
C CYS A 365 -10.85 -6.63 17.23
N GLY A 366 -10.89 -5.29 17.39
CA GLY A 366 -12.08 -4.52 17.78
C GLY A 366 -13.08 -4.20 16.68
N GLY A 367 -12.80 -4.52 15.42
CA GLY A 367 -13.66 -4.18 14.29
C GLY A 367 -13.52 -2.72 13.84
N CYS A 368 -14.38 -2.28 12.91
CA CYS A 368 -14.36 -0.92 12.37
C CYS A 368 -14.97 0.11 13.36
N GLY A 369 -14.91 1.39 13.00
CA GLY A 369 -15.39 2.50 13.83
C GLY A 369 -16.89 2.49 14.21
N ASN A 370 -17.67 1.56 13.65
CA ASN A 370 -19.08 1.37 14.02
C ASN A 370 -19.26 0.58 15.34
N HIS A 371 -18.20 -0.08 15.81
CA HIS A 371 -18.22 -0.90 17.02
C HIS A 371 -17.62 -0.15 18.20
N ASN A 372 -18.18 -0.34 19.39
CA ASN A 372 -17.63 0.22 20.64
C ASN A 372 -16.24 -0.32 20.97
N SER A 373 -15.90 -1.51 20.47
CA SER A 373 -14.59 -2.14 20.59
C SER A 373 -13.53 -1.60 19.64
N PHE A 374 -13.83 -0.60 18.80
CA PHE A 374 -12.93 -0.09 17.76
C PHE A 374 -11.51 0.20 18.25
N PHE A 375 -11.38 0.83 19.41
CA PHE A 375 -10.07 1.15 19.97
C PHE A 375 -9.29 -0.10 20.48
N ASN A 376 -9.92 -1.27 20.53
CA ASN A 376 -9.26 -2.55 20.77
C ASN A 376 -8.60 -3.11 19.51
N ASN A 377 -8.18 -2.28 18.58
CA ASN A 377 -7.34 -2.64 17.45
C ASN A 377 -5.88 -2.23 17.71
N PRO A 378 -4.91 -2.76 16.96
CA PRO A 378 -3.56 -2.21 16.92
C PRO A 378 -3.60 -0.72 16.51
N GLN A 379 -2.81 0.11 17.19
CA GLN A 379 -2.77 1.55 17.00
C GLN A 379 -1.36 1.99 16.69
N TYR A 380 -1.18 2.72 15.58
CA TYR A 380 0.14 3.19 15.14
C TYR A 380 0.16 4.70 15.06
N ILE A 381 1.21 5.31 15.62
CA ILE A 381 1.43 6.74 15.56
C ILE A 381 2.39 7.09 14.45
N PHE A 382 2.19 8.26 13.83
CA PHE A 382 3.09 8.83 12.85
C PHE A 382 3.04 10.36 12.85
N ASP A 383 4.06 10.99 12.30
CA ASP A 383 4.20 12.44 12.25
C ASP A 383 4.27 12.96 10.82
N ILE A 384 3.62 14.09 10.54
CA ILE A 384 3.76 14.88 9.31
C ILE A 384 4.56 16.13 9.68
N GLU A 385 5.74 16.30 9.10
CA GLU A 385 6.66 17.38 9.42
C GLU A 385 6.47 18.62 8.53
N ASP A 386 6.10 18.43 7.26
CA ASP A 386 5.78 19.51 6.32
C ASP A 386 4.44 20.14 6.64
N ASP A 387 4.22 21.40 6.24
CA ASP A 387 2.96 22.11 6.49
C ASP A 387 1.74 21.38 5.90
N GLU A 388 1.92 20.73 4.75
CA GLU A 388 0.98 19.79 4.13
C GLU A 388 1.77 18.72 3.37
N ASP A 389 1.37 17.46 3.52
CA ASP A 389 1.91 16.34 2.74
C ASP A 389 0.79 15.44 2.22
N GLU A 390 0.97 14.90 1.03
CA GLU A 390 0.13 13.82 0.50
C GLU A 390 0.81 12.49 0.79
N ILE A 391 0.21 11.70 1.67
CA ILE A 391 0.71 10.38 2.02
C ILE A 391 -0.01 9.29 1.23
N MET A 392 0.69 8.19 0.98
CA MET A 392 0.08 6.94 0.48
C MET A 392 0.08 5.91 1.60
N VAL A 393 -1.05 5.28 1.81
CA VAL A 393 -1.24 4.24 2.83
C VAL A 393 -1.71 2.96 2.18
N SER A 394 -1.05 1.85 2.49
CA SER A 394 -1.45 0.51 2.08
C SER A 394 -1.56 -0.40 3.30
N LEU A 395 -2.68 -1.10 3.41
CA LEU A 395 -2.90 -2.17 4.37
C LEU A 395 -3.10 -3.47 3.61
N GLU A 396 -2.28 -4.48 3.88
CA GLU A 396 -2.36 -5.81 3.27
C GLU A 396 -2.52 -6.85 4.39
N GLN A 397 -3.55 -7.70 4.29
CA GLN A 397 -3.76 -8.84 5.17
C GLN A 397 -3.13 -10.11 4.60
N SER A 398 -2.87 -11.10 5.45
CA SER A 398 -2.49 -12.44 4.99
C SER A 398 -3.58 -13.00 4.09
N ASP A 399 -3.18 -13.46 2.90
CA ASP A 399 -4.11 -13.96 1.89
C ASP A 399 -4.73 -15.29 2.31
N LYS A 400 -6.05 -15.31 2.42
CA LYS A 400 -6.84 -16.49 2.79
C LYS A 400 -7.03 -17.48 1.63
N ARG A 401 -6.58 -17.15 0.42
CA ARG A 401 -6.62 -18.05 -0.74
C ARG A 401 -5.92 -19.39 -0.48
N VAL A 402 -4.91 -19.40 0.38
CA VAL A 402 -4.21 -20.63 0.78
C VAL A 402 -5.09 -21.65 1.51
N ASP A 403 -6.23 -21.21 2.06
CA ASP A 403 -7.23 -22.03 2.75
C ASP A 403 -8.58 -22.05 1.99
N ARG A 404 -8.54 -21.81 0.67
CA ARG A 404 -9.73 -21.78 -0.18
C ARG A 404 -10.45 -23.13 -0.20
N ASP A 405 -9.70 -24.22 -0.13
CA ASP A 405 -10.20 -25.58 0.05
C ASP A 405 -11.07 -25.75 1.30
N LYS A 406 -10.84 -24.91 2.33
CA LYS A 406 -11.61 -24.86 3.58
C LYS A 406 -12.71 -23.80 3.57
N GLY A 407 -12.96 -23.16 2.43
CA GLY A 407 -13.97 -22.10 2.28
C GLY A 407 -13.55 -20.77 2.93
N ALA A 408 -12.26 -20.55 3.17
CA ALA A 408 -11.79 -19.30 3.76
C ALA A 408 -11.80 -18.15 2.74
N GLU A 409 -12.26 -16.97 3.19
CA GLU A 409 -12.28 -15.74 2.42
C GLU A 409 -11.52 -14.63 3.15
N ASN A 410 -10.97 -13.69 2.38
CA ASN A 410 -10.35 -12.50 2.95
C ASN A 410 -11.36 -11.70 3.78
N TYR A 411 -10.89 -11.07 4.84
CA TYR A 411 -11.73 -10.17 5.63
C TYR A 411 -11.97 -8.87 4.87
N THR A 412 -13.09 -8.22 5.16
CA THR A 412 -13.29 -6.81 4.84
C THR A 412 -12.39 -6.00 5.76
N VAL A 413 -11.37 -5.35 5.20
CA VAL A 413 -10.36 -4.59 5.94
C VAL A 413 -10.36 -3.12 5.56
N GLY A 414 -9.96 -2.29 6.50
CA GLY A 414 -9.86 -0.85 6.35
C GLY A 414 -8.92 -0.23 7.38
N PHE A 415 -8.76 1.08 7.32
CA PHE A 415 -8.05 1.84 8.35
C PHE A 415 -8.73 3.17 8.61
N THR A 416 -8.50 3.72 9.80
CA THR A 416 -8.97 5.05 10.18
C THR A 416 -7.78 5.89 10.64
N ILE A 417 -7.71 7.15 10.18
CA ILE A 417 -6.71 8.13 10.62
C ILE A 417 -7.39 9.16 11.52
N LEU A 418 -6.84 9.35 12.70
CA LEU A 418 -7.30 10.30 13.71
C LEU A 418 -6.17 11.29 14.00
N LYS A 419 -6.50 12.54 14.34
CA LYS A 419 -5.51 13.48 14.87
C LYS A 419 -5.17 13.04 16.29
N ALA A 420 -3.89 12.83 16.58
CA ALA A 420 -3.41 12.43 17.89
C ALA A 420 -3.01 13.64 18.74
N ASP A 421 -2.88 13.47 20.06
CA ASP A 421 -2.27 14.47 20.92
C ASP A 421 -0.80 14.67 20.53
N ILE A 422 -0.30 15.89 20.62
CA ILE A 422 1.08 16.22 20.24
C ILE A 422 2.15 15.43 21.04
N ASN A 423 1.76 14.87 22.18
CA ASN A 423 2.61 14.07 23.05
C ASN A 423 2.10 12.63 23.29
N ARG A 424 1.20 12.11 22.42
CA ARG A 424 0.65 10.76 22.57
C ARG A 424 1.76 9.69 22.62
N LYS A 425 1.69 8.84 23.65
CA LYS A 425 2.62 7.72 23.88
C LYS A 425 1.92 6.40 24.22
N TYR A 426 0.66 6.44 24.56
CA TYR A 426 -0.17 5.30 24.96
C TYR A 426 -1.39 5.20 24.06
N ARG A 427 -2.00 4.03 24.03
CA ARG A 427 -3.17 3.79 23.19
C ARG A 427 -4.28 4.76 23.54
N MET A 428 -5.10 5.04 22.55
CA MET A 428 -6.24 5.94 22.69
C MET A 428 -7.51 5.12 22.87
N HIS A 429 -8.39 5.60 23.74
CA HIS A 429 -9.67 4.94 24.04
C HIS A 429 -10.88 5.86 23.85
N ASP A 430 -10.67 7.16 23.59
CA ASP A 430 -11.72 8.15 23.35
C ASP A 430 -11.89 8.45 21.85
N ARG A 431 -13.16 8.70 21.46
CA ARG A 431 -13.50 9.06 20.09
C ARG A 431 -13.04 10.47 19.75
N LEU A 432 -12.14 10.55 18.80
CA LEU A 432 -11.63 11.79 18.24
C LEU A 432 -12.24 12.09 16.89
N GLU A 433 -11.96 13.30 16.43
CA GLU A 433 -12.23 13.68 15.05
C GLU A 433 -11.50 12.74 14.09
N ARG A 434 -12.28 12.06 13.23
CA ARG A 434 -11.76 11.29 12.14
C ARG A 434 -11.32 12.22 11.02
N ILE A 435 -10.04 12.21 10.72
CA ILE A 435 -9.46 13.02 9.64
C ILE A 435 -9.65 12.34 8.29
N ALA A 436 -9.39 11.03 8.24
CA ALA A 436 -9.55 10.24 7.03
C ALA A 436 -9.82 8.77 7.36
N SER A 437 -10.32 8.04 6.38
CA SER A 437 -10.39 6.58 6.43
C SER A 437 -10.10 6.01 5.05
N GLY A 438 -9.43 4.86 5.01
CA GLY A 438 -9.39 4.03 3.81
C GLY A 438 -10.75 3.37 3.57
N PRO A 439 -10.98 2.87 2.35
CA PRO A 439 -12.18 2.08 2.06
C PRO A 439 -12.17 0.79 2.91
N PHE A 440 -13.37 0.32 3.31
CA PHE A 440 -13.55 -1.00 3.89
C PHE A 440 -14.06 -1.94 2.79
N VAL A 441 -13.19 -2.83 2.33
CA VAL A 441 -13.50 -3.77 1.24
C VAL A 441 -12.99 -5.18 1.56
N ASN A 442 -13.72 -6.19 1.09
CA ASN A 442 -13.24 -7.57 1.08
C ASN A 442 -12.17 -7.71 -0.01
N SER A 443 -10.93 -7.46 0.37
CA SER A 443 -9.77 -7.51 -0.52
C SER A 443 -8.53 -7.88 0.27
N ARG A 444 -7.56 -8.53 -0.39
CA ARG A 444 -6.27 -8.80 0.23
C ARG A 444 -5.56 -7.52 0.65
N SER A 445 -5.63 -6.47 -0.16
CA SER A 445 -5.01 -5.19 0.17
C SER A 445 -5.90 -4.01 -0.22
N ILE A 446 -5.79 -2.94 0.56
CA ILE A 446 -6.38 -1.64 0.28
C ILE A 446 -5.29 -0.59 0.14
N PHE A 447 -5.61 0.45 -0.60
CA PHE A 447 -4.74 1.60 -0.85
C PHE A 447 -5.53 2.90 -0.73
N SER A 448 -4.90 3.94 -0.22
CA SER A 448 -5.50 5.28 -0.17
C SER A 448 -4.44 6.37 -0.21
N ARG A 449 -4.76 7.49 -0.83
CA ARG A 449 -3.99 8.75 -0.81
C ARG A 449 -4.71 9.72 0.11
N VAL A 450 -3.97 10.33 1.02
CA VAL A 450 -4.54 11.25 2.02
C VAL A 450 -3.66 12.48 2.12
N LYS A 451 -4.27 13.67 2.02
CA LYS A 451 -3.59 14.94 2.30
C LYS A 451 -3.74 15.27 3.77
N LEU A 452 -2.64 15.50 4.44
CA LEU A 452 -2.58 15.80 5.86
C LEU A 452 -1.74 17.06 6.10
N LYS A 453 -2.19 17.88 7.03
CA LYS A 453 -1.42 19.01 7.53
C LYS A 453 -0.37 18.57 8.54
N LYS A 454 0.62 19.42 8.80
CA LYS A 454 1.61 19.22 9.86
C LYS A 454 0.95 18.81 11.18
N GLY A 455 1.49 17.75 11.80
CA GLY A 455 0.97 17.27 13.08
C GLY A 455 1.23 15.79 13.34
N ARG A 456 0.78 15.34 14.49
CA ARG A 456 0.84 13.95 14.94
C ARG A 456 -0.51 13.26 14.70
N TYR A 457 -0.45 12.06 14.19
CA TYR A 457 -1.62 11.27 13.78
C TYR A 457 -1.55 9.85 14.30
N LEU A 458 -2.73 9.25 14.45
CA LEU A 458 -2.92 7.86 14.79
C LEU A 458 -3.59 7.17 13.61
N ILE A 459 -3.05 6.03 13.18
CA ILE A 459 -3.70 5.15 12.20
C ILE A 459 -4.06 3.83 12.87
N ILE A 460 -5.30 3.40 12.66
CA ILE A 460 -5.89 2.20 13.24
C ILE A 460 -6.31 1.26 12.11
N PRO A 461 -5.49 0.27 11.73
CA PRO A 461 -5.90 -0.79 10.82
C PRO A 461 -6.91 -1.72 11.51
N SER A 462 -8.01 -2.04 10.84
CA SER A 462 -9.06 -2.87 11.41
C SER A 462 -9.73 -3.75 10.36
N THR A 463 -10.30 -4.86 10.81
CA THR A 463 -11.32 -5.59 10.05
C THR A 463 -12.66 -4.88 10.21
N PHE A 464 -13.63 -5.16 9.32
CA PHE A 464 -14.97 -4.57 9.44
C PHE A 464 -15.68 -5.10 10.69
N ASP A 465 -15.74 -6.43 10.85
CA ASP A 465 -16.33 -7.08 12.00
C ASP A 465 -15.31 -7.30 13.12
N PRO A 466 -15.71 -7.20 14.40
CA PRO A 466 -14.85 -7.50 15.52
C PRO A 466 -14.60 -9.01 15.66
N GLY A 467 -13.50 -9.36 16.32
CA GLY A 467 -13.16 -10.76 16.63
C GLY A 467 -12.42 -11.51 15.54
N ASN A 468 -12.23 -10.93 14.36
CA ASN A 468 -11.42 -11.47 13.29
C ASN A 468 -9.93 -11.43 13.64
N VAL A 469 -9.22 -12.55 13.40
CA VAL A 469 -7.79 -12.71 13.75
C VAL A 469 -6.96 -12.97 12.50
N GLY A 470 -5.76 -12.41 12.45
CA GLY A 470 -4.86 -12.57 11.31
C GLY A 470 -3.75 -11.54 11.27
N ASP A 471 -2.73 -11.81 10.47
CA ASP A 471 -1.59 -10.92 10.30
C ASP A 471 -1.85 -9.90 9.19
N PHE A 472 -1.22 -8.75 9.33
CA PHE A 472 -1.23 -7.70 8.31
C PHE A 472 0.11 -6.98 8.24
N ILE A 473 0.32 -6.28 7.13
CA ILE A 473 1.36 -5.27 7.00
C ILE A 473 0.72 -3.92 6.67
N LEU A 474 1.11 -2.90 7.42
CA LEU A 474 0.77 -1.50 7.16
C LEU A 474 2.01 -0.80 6.60
N ARG A 475 1.86 -0.20 5.41
CA ARG A 475 2.92 0.56 4.73
C ARG A 475 2.43 1.98 4.49
N MET A 476 3.28 2.93 4.79
CA MET A 476 3.02 4.36 4.60
C MET A 476 4.18 5.00 3.87
N TYR A 477 3.88 5.88 2.92
CA TYR A 477 4.87 6.63 2.16
C TYR A 477 4.56 8.12 2.28
N ALA A 478 5.54 8.89 2.71
CA ALA A 478 5.45 10.33 2.93
C ALA A 478 6.67 11.05 2.35
N SER A 479 6.66 12.39 2.30
CA SER A 479 7.82 13.19 1.86
C SER A 479 8.99 13.09 2.82
N THR A 480 8.70 12.99 4.12
CA THR A 480 9.66 12.79 5.22
C THR A 480 9.44 11.43 5.88
N ASN A 481 10.34 11.00 6.75
CA ASN A 481 10.15 9.75 7.49
C ASN A 481 8.94 9.87 8.41
N PRO A 482 7.87 9.08 8.22
CA PRO A 482 6.66 9.18 9.02
C PRO A 482 6.84 8.71 10.47
N ASN A 483 7.98 8.12 10.84
CA ASN A 483 8.25 7.59 12.18
C ASN A 483 7.13 6.68 12.71
N LEU A 484 6.67 5.77 11.84
CA LEU A 484 5.54 4.88 12.13
C LEU A 484 5.91 3.82 13.18
N PHE A 485 5.21 3.82 14.33
CA PHE A 485 5.40 2.82 15.40
C PHE A 485 4.13 2.52 16.17
N GLU A 486 4.04 1.33 16.76
CA GLU A 486 2.88 0.85 17.51
C GLU A 486 2.81 1.44 18.91
N LEU A 487 1.61 1.85 19.35
CA LEU A 487 1.28 2.15 20.73
C LEU A 487 0.84 0.84 21.41
N VAL A 488 1.73 0.26 22.20
CA VAL A 488 1.53 -1.08 22.80
C VAL A 488 0.75 -1.01 24.10
N TYR A 489 0.99 0.00 24.94
CA TYR A 489 0.46 0.12 26.28
C TYR A 489 -0.72 1.11 26.34
N ASP A 490 -1.67 0.85 27.20
CA ASP A 490 -2.83 1.72 27.45
C ASP A 490 -2.47 2.86 28.42
N GLU A 491 -1.54 2.64 29.33
CA GLU A 491 -1.11 3.59 30.36
C GLU A 491 0.38 3.45 30.69
N PRO A 492 0.97 4.43 31.42
CA PRO A 492 2.35 4.36 31.88
C PRO A 492 2.63 3.10 32.69
N GLN A 493 3.61 2.30 32.26
CA GLN A 493 4.03 1.11 32.98
C GLN A 493 4.95 1.46 34.16
N PRO A 494 4.86 0.72 35.30
CA PRO A 494 5.81 0.86 36.39
C PRO A 494 7.24 0.61 35.89
N GLY A 495 8.18 1.50 36.27
CA GLY A 495 9.57 1.35 35.87
C GLY A 495 10.17 0.04 36.36
N LYS A 496 10.89 -0.68 35.48
CA LYS A 496 11.66 -1.86 35.86
C LYS A 496 12.92 -1.42 36.63
N CYS A 497 13.09 -1.99 37.84
CA CYS A 497 14.27 -1.87 38.71
C CYS A 497 14.48 -0.47 39.38
N CYS A 498 15.55 0.21 39.30
CA CYS A 498 15.94 1.37 40.12
C CYS A 498 15.07 2.66 39.98
N ALA A 499 14.23 2.76 38.97
CA ALA A 499 13.32 3.90 38.81
C ALA A 499 12.15 3.92 39.83
N GLN A 500 11.89 2.84 40.52
CA GLN A 500 10.90 2.78 41.62
C GLN A 500 11.30 3.67 42.82
N ILE A 501 12.58 3.95 43.00
CA ILE A 501 13.10 4.74 44.14
C ILE A 501 12.94 6.25 43.87
N TYR A 502 12.97 6.70 42.61
CA TYR A 502 12.95 8.13 42.24
C TYR A 502 11.75 8.57 41.39
N GLY A 503 10.99 7.64 40.78
CA GLY A 503 9.82 7.94 39.93
C GLY A 503 8.51 7.86 40.69
N ARG A 504 7.85 8.98 40.98
CA ARG A 504 6.52 8.96 41.57
C ARG A 504 5.53 8.24 40.64
N ARG A 505 4.78 7.26 41.17
CA ARG A 505 3.72 6.54 40.44
C ARG A 505 2.75 7.54 39.81
N LYS A 506 2.32 7.33 38.58
CA LYS A 506 1.22 8.08 37.95
C LYS A 506 -0.09 7.60 38.55
N VAL A 507 -0.95 8.54 38.90
CA VAL A 507 -2.22 8.27 39.60
C VAL A 507 -3.42 8.96 38.97
N ALA A 508 -3.19 9.78 37.97
CA ALA A 508 -4.25 10.48 37.23
C ALA A 508 -3.78 10.90 35.84
N VAL A 509 -4.71 11.11 34.95
CA VAL A 509 -4.49 11.66 33.61
C VAL A 509 -5.32 12.94 33.41
N THR A 510 -4.71 13.95 32.80
CA THR A 510 -5.38 15.18 32.42
C THR A 510 -5.18 15.42 30.94
N GLN A 511 -6.25 15.52 30.19
CA GLN A 511 -6.24 15.90 28.79
C GLN A 511 -6.66 17.35 28.65
N ILE A 512 -5.88 18.13 27.92
CA ILE A 512 -6.15 19.56 27.67
C ILE A 512 -6.19 19.77 26.16
N THR A 513 -7.32 20.27 25.66
CA THR A 513 -7.41 20.83 24.31
C THR A 513 -7.24 22.33 24.39
N ILE A 514 -6.18 22.84 23.77
CA ILE A 514 -5.91 24.28 23.62
C ILE A 514 -6.59 24.67 22.31
N ALA A 515 -7.82 25.17 22.40
CA ALA A 515 -8.61 25.47 21.23
C ALA A 515 -8.09 26.72 20.54
N LYS A 516 -8.15 27.85 21.21
CA LYS A 516 -7.77 29.15 20.65
C LYS A 516 -7.41 30.17 21.75
N ALA A 517 -6.86 31.29 21.33
CA ALA A 517 -6.85 32.52 22.14
C ALA A 517 -7.54 33.64 21.40
N GLU A 518 -7.99 34.63 22.13
CA GLU A 518 -8.63 35.82 21.59
C GLU A 518 -8.09 37.08 22.29
N GLY A 519 -7.88 38.13 21.50
CA GLY A 519 -7.51 39.47 22.01
C GLY A 519 -6.13 39.51 22.64
N LEU A 520 -5.16 38.77 22.12
CA LEU A 520 -3.77 38.82 22.58
C LEU A 520 -3.14 40.20 22.32
N GLU A 521 -2.13 40.55 23.12
CA GLU A 521 -1.39 41.79 22.96
C GLU A 521 -0.47 41.71 21.73
N ALA A 522 -0.50 42.75 20.89
CA ALA A 522 0.39 42.86 19.75
C ALA A 522 1.83 43.14 20.22
N GLN A 523 2.78 42.31 19.81
CA GLN A 523 4.18 42.45 20.21
C GLN A 523 5.16 42.63 19.02
N ASP A 524 4.67 42.40 17.78
CA ASP A 524 5.45 42.60 16.58
C ASP A 524 5.22 43.98 15.93
N LYS A 525 6.18 44.47 15.13
CA LYS A 525 6.10 45.78 14.45
C LYS A 525 4.86 45.95 13.58
N GLY A 526 4.27 44.85 13.09
CA GLY A 526 3.04 44.81 12.27
C GLY A 526 1.75 44.83 13.04
N LYS A 527 1.73 45.12 14.33
CA LYS A 527 0.57 44.99 15.23
C LYS A 527 -0.03 43.59 15.26
N SER A 528 0.81 42.58 15.16
CA SER A 528 0.49 41.14 15.21
C SER A 528 1.35 40.43 16.26
N ALA A 529 1.32 39.13 16.29
CA ALA A 529 2.19 38.24 17.04
C ALA A 529 2.22 36.86 16.38
N ASP A 530 3.24 36.05 16.72
CA ASP A 530 3.38 34.65 16.33
C ASP A 530 3.18 33.73 17.56
N PRO A 531 1.95 33.63 18.11
CA PRO A 531 1.70 33.04 19.41
C PRO A 531 1.80 31.52 19.41
N TYR A 532 2.37 30.96 20.50
CA TYR A 532 2.35 29.55 20.87
C TYR A 532 2.15 29.38 22.38
N CYS A 533 1.74 28.17 22.80
CA CYS A 533 1.55 27.84 24.19
C CYS A 533 2.65 26.95 24.74
N VAL A 534 3.06 27.17 26.00
CA VAL A 534 3.93 26.31 26.80
C VAL A 534 3.14 25.79 27.98
N ILE A 535 2.91 24.49 28.03
CA ILE A 535 2.20 23.80 29.10
C ILE A 535 3.23 23.32 30.13
N LYS A 536 3.07 23.72 31.40
CA LYS A 536 3.96 23.38 32.51
C LYS A 536 3.22 22.58 33.56
N TRP A 537 3.75 21.40 33.91
CA TRP A 537 3.21 20.54 34.96
C TRP A 537 4.32 19.70 35.60
N GLU A 538 4.31 19.56 36.90
CA GLU A 538 5.22 18.71 37.68
C GLU A 538 6.71 18.81 37.26
N GLY A 539 7.18 20.01 36.92
CA GLY A 539 8.54 20.26 36.47
C GLY A 539 8.83 19.87 35.01
N ARG A 540 7.80 19.56 34.25
CA ARG A 540 7.87 19.25 32.81
C ARG A 540 7.27 20.38 32.01
N THR A 541 7.69 20.47 30.74
CA THR A 541 7.17 21.45 29.77
C THR A 541 6.84 20.77 28.45
N LEU A 542 5.84 21.30 27.76
CA LEU A 542 5.47 20.93 26.40
C LEU A 542 5.07 22.18 25.64
N ARG A 543 5.40 22.27 24.37
CA ARG A 543 5.12 23.43 23.51
C ARG A 543 4.20 23.04 22.36
N THR A 544 3.22 23.92 22.04
CA THR A 544 2.42 23.82 20.82
C THR A 544 3.19 24.38 19.62
N PRO A 545 2.80 24.06 18.38
CA PRO A 545 3.21 24.86 17.23
C PRO A 545 2.77 26.32 17.39
N HIS A 546 3.55 27.27 16.81
CA HIS A 546 3.13 28.69 16.75
C HIS A 546 2.15 28.94 15.61
N LYS A 547 1.41 30.03 15.69
CA LYS A 547 0.56 30.56 14.63
C LYS A 547 1.10 31.89 14.16
N VAL A 548 1.20 32.08 12.86
CA VAL A 548 1.88 33.26 12.27
C VAL A 548 0.92 34.42 12.14
N ASN A 549 1.39 35.63 12.50
CA ASN A 549 0.71 36.91 12.25
C ASN A 549 -0.74 37.01 12.77
N THR A 550 -0.99 36.59 14.01
CA THR A 550 -2.37 36.62 14.57
C THR A 550 -2.43 36.96 16.05
N LEU A 551 -3.42 37.76 16.45
CA LEU A 551 -3.78 38.02 17.85
C LEU A 551 -4.91 37.11 18.34
N ASN A 552 -5.50 36.32 17.43
CA ASN A 552 -6.57 35.37 17.70
C ASN A 552 -6.23 34.00 17.13
N PRO A 553 -5.17 33.34 17.64
CA PRO A 553 -4.72 32.05 17.12
C PRO A 553 -5.73 30.94 17.38
N ASP A 554 -5.93 30.09 16.39
CA ASP A 554 -6.65 28.84 16.49
C ASP A 554 -5.64 27.68 16.41
N TRP A 555 -5.34 27.06 17.55
CA TRP A 555 -4.41 25.92 17.60
C TRP A 555 -5.12 24.59 17.42
N ASN A 556 -6.23 24.41 18.14
CA ASN A 556 -6.96 23.14 18.24
C ASN A 556 -6.01 21.94 18.52
N GLU A 557 -5.02 22.18 19.40
CA GLU A 557 -4.03 21.19 19.79
C GLU A 557 -4.38 20.54 21.11
N ARG A 558 -4.14 19.24 21.22
CA ARG A 558 -4.44 18.44 22.38
C ARG A 558 -3.18 17.84 23.00
N VAL A 559 -3.16 17.78 24.33
CA VAL A 559 -2.09 17.19 25.13
C VAL A 559 -2.68 16.27 26.19
N THR A 560 -2.01 15.16 26.48
CA THR A 560 -2.38 14.20 27.52
C THR A 560 -1.27 14.12 28.55
N LEU A 561 -1.56 14.47 29.80
CA LEU A 561 -0.62 14.61 30.90
C LEU A 561 -0.86 13.53 31.94
N TYR A 562 0.05 12.56 32.07
CA TYR A 562 0.02 11.55 33.14
C TYR A 562 0.69 12.12 34.39
N ARG A 563 -0.04 12.17 35.51
CA ARG A 563 0.30 12.95 36.69
C ARG A 563 0.54 12.08 37.92
N SER A 564 1.56 12.46 38.69
CA SER A 564 1.89 11.87 39.98
C SER A 564 1.35 12.73 41.15
N SER A 565 1.02 13.98 40.91
CA SER A 565 0.49 14.94 41.88
C SER A 565 -0.79 15.55 41.30
N PRO A 566 -1.95 14.86 41.37
CA PRO A 566 -3.19 15.25 40.72
C PRO A 566 -3.71 16.60 41.18
N ASN A 567 -3.37 17.06 42.39
CA ASN A 567 -3.84 18.32 42.98
C ASN A 567 -2.94 19.54 42.64
N LYS A 568 -1.81 19.35 41.91
CA LYS A 568 -0.99 20.49 41.49
C LYS A 568 -1.58 21.15 40.27
N ASP A 569 -1.64 22.48 40.29
CA ASP A 569 -2.11 23.25 39.15
C ASP A 569 -1.25 23.04 37.92
N ILE A 570 -1.86 23.22 36.75
CA ILE A 570 -1.22 23.24 35.46
C ILE A 570 -1.16 24.68 34.98
N ILE A 571 0.01 25.12 34.55
CA ILE A 571 0.22 26.47 34.02
C ILE A 571 0.36 26.38 32.51
N ILE A 572 -0.37 27.23 31.79
CA ILE A 572 -0.23 27.40 30.36
C ILE A 572 0.24 28.84 30.10
N GLU A 573 1.43 28.98 29.59
CA GLU A 573 2.00 30.26 29.19
C GLU A 573 1.76 30.48 27.70
N VAL A 574 1.48 31.72 27.31
CA VAL A 574 1.44 32.15 25.91
C VAL A 574 2.68 32.99 25.64
N TRP A 575 3.33 32.69 24.54
CA TRP A 575 4.56 33.33 24.10
C TRP A 575 4.44 33.75 22.64
N ASN A 576 5.05 34.86 22.27
CA ASN A 576 5.28 35.30 20.91
C ASN A 576 6.64 34.76 20.42
N GLN A 577 6.66 34.03 19.33
CA GLN A 577 7.89 33.50 18.75
C GLN A 577 8.61 34.62 17.98
N ASN A 578 9.91 34.80 18.27
CA ASN A 578 10.77 35.74 17.58
C ASN A 578 12.11 35.09 17.17
N VAL A 579 12.79 35.70 16.20
CA VAL A 579 14.06 35.17 15.68
C VAL A 579 15.17 35.16 16.73
N ILE A 580 15.20 36.18 17.63
CA ILE A 580 16.27 36.33 18.61
C ILE A 580 15.85 35.84 19.99
N LYS A 581 14.68 36.28 20.49
CA LYS A 581 14.19 35.95 21.82
C LYS A 581 12.67 36.08 21.86
N ASP A 582 12.02 34.99 22.27
CA ASP A 582 10.56 34.94 22.42
C ASP A 582 10.11 35.91 23.53
N GLN A 583 8.91 36.48 23.33
CA GLN A 583 8.34 37.45 24.26
C GLN A 583 7.13 36.83 24.98
N PHE A 584 7.08 37.05 26.28
CA PHE A 584 5.99 36.54 27.12
C PHE A 584 4.75 37.37 26.95
N MET A 585 3.61 36.69 26.71
CA MET A 585 2.31 37.32 26.51
C MET A 585 1.33 37.15 27.70
N GLY A 586 1.61 36.18 28.56
CA GLY A 586 0.80 35.93 29.76
C GLY A 586 0.70 34.43 30.08
N PHE A 587 0.18 34.12 31.26
CA PHE A 587 -0.10 32.75 31.67
C PHE A 587 -1.55 32.59 32.16
N ALA A 588 -2.06 31.38 32.05
CA ALA A 588 -3.30 30.95 32.66
C ALA A 588 -3.03 29.76 33.59
N THR A 589 -3.70 29.70 34.73
CA THR A 589 -3.63 28.59 35.68
C THR A 589 -4.87 27.75 35.56
N ILE A 590 -4.73 26.45 35.44
CA ILE A 590 -5.79 25.46 35.54
C ILE A 590 -5.75 24.88 36.95
N PRO A 591 -6.67 25.32 37.84
CA PRO A 591 -6.72 24.82 39.22
C PRO A 591 -7.21 23.36 39.20
N MET A 592 -6.56 22.49 39.97
CA MET A 592 -6.84 21.05 40.03
C MET A 592 -7.35 20.66 41.41
N GLU A 593 -8.57 21.12 41.74
CA GLU A 593 -9.23 20.82 43.02
C GLU A 593 -9.88 19.42 43.03
N ARG A 594 -9.76 18.70 44.17
CA ARG A 594 -10.22 17.32 44.39
C ARG A 594 -11.73 17.07 44.23
N LYS A 595 -12.56 18.07 44.05
CA LYS A 595 -14.04 17.95 44.18
C LYS A 595 -14.83 18.26 42.91
N GLN A 596 -14.22 18.53 41.78
CA GLN A 596 -14.96 18.67 40.53
C GLN A 596 -15.05 17.32 39.83
N ASP A 597 -16.30 16.83 39.72
CA ASP A 597 -16.61 15.68 38.86
C ASP A 597 -16.44 16.12 37.39
N TYR A 598 -15.28 15.83 36.83
CA TYR A 598 -14.89 16.19 35.44
C TYR A 598 -15.50 15.25 34.40
N THR A 599 -16.26 14.24 34.84
CA THR A 599 -16.84 13.24 33.94
C THR A 599 -18.11 13.70 33.22
N SER A 600 -18.79 14.80 33.70
CA SER A 600 -20.14 15.06 33.27
C SER A 600 -20.35 16.11 32.16
N ARG A 601 -19.42 17.04 31.87
CA ARG A 601 -19.56 17.94 30.69
C ARG A 601 -18.23 18.51 30.23
N ILE A 602 -17.81 18.10 29.04
CA ILE A 602 -16.66 18.66 28.34
C ILE A 602 -17.05 20.01 27.75
N THR A 603 -16.92 21.11 28.49
CA THR A 603 -17.19 22.45 27.99
C THR A 603 -15.91 23.23 27.74
N LEU A 604 -15.92 23.98 26.63
CA LEU A 604 -14.87 24.94 26.33
C LEU A 604 -15.01 26.12 27.31
N ARG A 605 -13.94 26.46 28.04
CA ARG A 605 -13.92 27.55 29.02
C ARG A 605 -12.88 28.59 28.66
N LYS A 606 -13.17 29.86 28.90
CA LYS A 606 -12.22 30.96 28.78
C LYS A 606 -11.42 31.10 30.07
N TYR A 607 -10.08 31.18 29.93
CA TYR A 607 -9.15 31.48 31.01
C TYR A 607 -8.46 32.81 30.70
N ASN A 608 -8.52 33.77 31.63
CA ASN A 608 -7.84 35.04 31.49
C ASN A 608 -6.31 34.84 31.57
N LEU A 609 -5.57 35.70 30.88
CA LEU A 609 -4.13 35.72 30.94
C LEU A 609 -3.64 36.66 32.04
N PHE A 610 -2.54 36.30 32.70
CA PHE A 610 -1.91 37.04 33.80
C PHE A 610 -0.40 37.13 33.61
N GLU A 611 0.21 38.09 34.30
CA GLU A 611 1.65 38.25 34.40
C GLU A 611 2.03 38.48 35.88
N ASN A 612 3.11 37.80 36.34
CA ASN A 612 3.66 38.04 37.67
C ASN A 612 4.77 39.11 37.59
N ARG A 613 4.51 40.31 38.09
CA ARG A 613 5.44 41.44 38.08
C ARG A 613 6.28 41.57 39.33
N GLY A 614 6.32 40.51 40.15
CA GLY A 614 7.12 40.48 41.38
C GLY A 614 6.38 40.93 42.63
N LYS A 615 7.15 41.10 43.74
CA LYS A 615 6.57 41.38 45.08
C LYS A 615 5.88 42.73 45.21
N LYS A 616 6.21 43.73 44.37
CA LYS A 616 5.66 45.08 44.46
C LYS A 616 4.33 45.21 43.69
N GLU A 617 4.20 44.63 42.51
CA GLU A 617 3.03 44.81 41.67
C GLU A 617 2.13 43.56 41.67
N GLY A 618 2.61 42.42 42.19
CA GLY A 618 1.85 41.17 42.27
C GLY A 618 1.51 40.55 40.91
N VAL A 619 0.35 39.91 40.81
CA VAL A 619 -0.15 39.29 39.58
C VAL A 619 -1.12 40.26 38.92
N VAL A 620 -0.82 40.65 37.68
CA VAL A 620 -1.58 41.61 36.87
C VAL A 620 -2.24 40.88 35.71
N GLN A 621 -3.47 41.23 35.40
CA GLN A 621 -4.17 40.69 34.24
C GLN A 621 -3.58 41.27 32.93
N LYS A 622 -3.34 40.40 31.96
CA LYS A 622 -2.90 40.75 30.60
C LYS A 622 -4.07 40.75 29.63
N PRO A 623 -3.98 41.47 28.51
CA PRO A 623 -4.95 41.36 27.44
C PRO A 623 -5.10 39.94 26.91
N GLY A 624 -6.31 39.59 26.48
CA GLY A 624 -6.62 38.30 25.87
C GLY A 624 -7.02 37.20 26.86
N GLY A 625 -7.33 36.07 26.30
CA GLY A 625 -7.71 34.87 27.05
C GLY A 625 -7.60 33.61 26.23
N LEU A 626 -7.30 32.49 26.91
CA LEU A 626 -7.23 31.15 26.34
C LEU A 626 -8.58 30.45 26.45
N TRP A 627 -8.96 29.77 25.39
CA TRP A 627 -10.10 28.87 25.38
C TRP A 627 -9.61 27.43 25.47
N LEU A 628 -9.93 26.75 26.58
CA LEU A 628 -9.45 25.44 26.93
C LEU A 628 -10.61 24.49 27.21
N LYS A 629 -10.42 23.20 26.80
CA LYS A 629 -11.23 22.07 27.22
C LYS A 629 -10.36 21.17 28.06
N VAL A 630 -10.76 20.86 29.29
CA VAL A 630 -9.98 20.09 30.24
C VAL A 630 -10.79 18.88 30.70
N ILE A 631 -10.21 17.71 30.58
CA ILE A 631 -10.73 16.45 31.10
C ILE A 631 -9.72 15.93 32.12
N HIS A 632 -10.18 15.56 33.31
CA HIS A 632 -9.34 14.99 34.34
C HIS A 632 -9.99 13.73 34.89
N THR A 633 -9.23 12.64 35.06
CA THR A 633 -9.71 11.36 35.57
C THR A 633 -8.59 10.58 36.25
N ASP A 634 -8.95 9.71 37.19
CA ASP A 634 -8.04 8.77 37.82
C ASP A 634 -7.90 7.47 37.01
N ASP A 635 -8.80 7.23 36.05
CA ASP A 635 -8.68 6.14 35.09
C ASP A 635 -7.74 6.54 33.97
N MET A 636 -6.49 6.08 34.06
CA MET A 636 -5.42 6.44 33.12
C MET A 636 -5.56 5.79 31.75
N SER A 637 -6.41 4.78 31.63
CA SER A 637 -6.67 4.07 30.36
C SER A 637 -7.89 4.60 29.60
N SER A 638 -8.65 5.56 30.18
CA SER A 638 -9.91 6.03 29.60
C SER A 638 -9.76 7.11 28.50
N LEU A 639 -8.56 7.72 28.32
CA LEU A 639 -8.35 8.88 27.42
C LEU A 639 -7.46 8.55 26.22
#